data_2dbdf5e9e4cda6e3ee4d92812c4b5fcf
#
_entry.id   2dbdf5e9e4cda6e3ee4d92812c4b5fcf
#
_cell.length_a   1.000
_cell.length_b   1.000
_cell.length_c   1.000
_cell.angle_alpha   90.00
_cell.angle_beta   90.00
_cell.angle_gamma   90.00
#
_symmetry.space_group_name_H-M   'P 1'
#
loop_
_entity.id
_entity.type
_entity.pdbx_description
1 polymer ?
#
loop_
_entity_poly.entity_id
_entity_poly.type
_entity_poly.pdbx_seq_one_letter_code
_entity_poly.pdbx_strand_id
1 'polypeptide(L)'
;LAATHPLLGAHIEMPRNGDHVWQTDVGTEVCPWLADHKVFGQPIMPAAGFAEIALAAASEALGTAADAVAPNIVINQFEVEQMLPLDGHTPLTTQLIRGGDSQIRVEIYSRTRGGEFCRHATAKVEQSPRECAHAHPEAQGPATGTTVSPADFYALLRQTGQHHGPAFAALSRIVRLADGSAETEISIPDEAPRHPGYRLHPVVLDAALQSVGAAIPDGEIAGSAEASYLPVSFETIRVYRDIGRHVRCRAHLTNLDGGTGKMGRIVLINDAGHIAAEVDGIYLRRVERRAVPLPLEQKIFDAEWTESPIAAVPAPEPAAETTRGSWLVLADATVDAPGKAQAKSMADDFVQQWRSPMRRVHTADIHDESAVLAAFAETAGDPEHPPVGVVVFVGGASSRLDDELAAARDTVWSITTVVRAVVGTWHGRSPRLWLVTGGGLSVADDEPGTPAAASLKGLVRVLAFEHPDMRTTLVDLDITQDPLTALSAELRNAGSGSRHDDVIAWRGERRFVERLSRATIDVSKGHPVVRQGASYVVTGGLGGLGLVVARWLVDRGAGRVVLGGRSDPTDEQCNVLAELQTRAEIVVVRGDVASPGVAEKLIETARQSGGQLRGVVHAAAVIEDSLVFSMSRDNLERVWAPKATGALRMHEATADCELDWWLGFSSAASLLGSPGQAAYACASAWLDALVGWRRASGLPAAVINWGPWSEVGVAQALVGSVLDTISVAEGIEALDSLLAADRIRTGVARLRADRALVAFPEIRSISYFTQVVEELDSAGDLGDWGGPDALADLDPGEARRAVTERMCARIAAVMGYTDQSTVEPAVPLDKPLTELGLDSLMAVRIRNGARADFGVEPPVALILQGASLHDLTADLMRQLGLNDPDPALNNADTIRDRARQRAAARHGAAMRRRPKPEVQGG
;
A
#
# COMPACT_ATOMS: atom_id res chain seq x y z
N LEU A 1 -37.49 -7.36 -21.91
CA LEU A 1 -37.73 -5.90 -21.80
C LEU A 1 -36.58 -5.20 -22.51
N ALA A 2 -36.86 -4.43 -23.57
CA ALA A 2 -35.86 -3.65 -24.25
C ALA A 2 -35.41 -2.51 -23.32
N ALA A 3 -34.11 -2.36 -23.09
CA ALA A 3 -33.55 -1.23 -22.34
C ALA A 3 -33.84 0.06 -23.14
N THR A 4 -34.51 1.01 -22.53
CA THR A 4 -34.88 2.30 -23.16
C THR A 4 -33.77 3.33 -22.96
N HIS A 5 -32.91 3.12 -21.99
CA HIS A 5 -31.82 4.01 -21.63
C HIS A 5 -30.52 3.23 -21.28
N PRO A 6 -29.34 3.63 -21.81
CA PRO A 6 -28.11 2.87 -21.67
C PRO A 6 -27.63 2.67 -20.22
N LEU A 7 -27.92 3.63 -19.34
CA LEU A 7 -27.46 3.61 -17.94
C LEU A 7 -28.56 3.19 -16.94
N LEU A 8 -29.79 2.94 -17.39
CA LEU A 8 -30.89 2.45 -16.54
C LEU A 8 -31.16 0.95 -16.69
N GLY A 9 -31.12 0.44 -17.92
CA GLY A 9 -31.34 -0.98 -18.22
C GLY A 9 -32.78 -1.45 -18.07
N ALA A 10 -33.00 -2.59 -17.43
CA ALA A 10 -34.30 -3.25 -17.33
C ALA A 10 -35.17 -2.61 -16.24
N HIS A 11 -36.45 -2.30 -16.58
CA HIS A 11 -37.42 -1.62 -15.71
C HIS A 11 -38.46 -2.59 -15.13
N ILE A 12 -38.77 -2.39 -13.85
CA ILE A 12 -39.82 -3.11 -13.12
C ILE A 12 -40.61 -2.09 -12.28
N GLU A 13 -41.91 -2.02 -12.47
CA GLU A 13 -42.83 -1.28 -11.61
C GLU A 13 -43.31 -2.18 -10.46
N MET A 14 -43.22 -1.70 -9.22
CA MET A 14 -43.60 -2.45 -8.04
C MET A 14 -45.12 -2.36 -7.78
N PRO A 15 -45.88 -3.48 -7.85
CA PRO A 15 -47.33 -3.45 -7.82
C PRO A 15 -47.96 -2.91 -6.52
N ARG A 16 -47.24 -2.90 -5.39
CA ARG A 16 -47.80 -2.53 -4.07
C ARG A 16 -47.80 -1.03 -3.80
N ASN A 17 -46.77 -0.32 -4.24
CA ASN A 17 -46.53 1.07 -3.85
C ASN A 17 -46.31 2.01 -5.05
N GLY A 18 -46.27 1.45 -6.27
CA GLY A 18 -45.99 2.22 -7.48
C GLY A 18 -44.57 2.74 -7.55
N ASP A 19 -43.66 2.17 -6.81
CA ASP A 19 -42.23 2.45 -6.94
C ASP A 19 -41.69 1.81 -8.23
N HIS A 20 -40.63 2.39 -8.76
CA HIS A 20 -39.98 1.88 -9.96
C HIS A 20 -38.54 1.46 -9.61
N VAL A 21 -38.13 0.33 -10.20
CA VAL A 21 -36.79 -0.23 -10.04
C VAL A 21 -36.21 -0.53 -11.41
N TRP A 22 -34.95 -0.10 -11.60
CA TRP A 22 -34.17 -0.44 -12.79
C TRP A 22 -32.91 -1.20 -12.39
N GLN A 23 -32.47 -2.08 -13.28
CA GLN A 23 -31.21 -2.81 -13.12
C GLN A 23 -30.42 -2.72 -14.41
N THR A 24 -29.12 -2.38 -14.27
CA THR A 24 -28.18 -2.25 -15.37
C THR A 24 -26.82 -2.71 -14.95
N ASP A 25 -25.91 -2.84 -15.92
CA ASP A 25 -24.49 -3.01 -15.71
C ASP A 25 -23.76 -1.83 -16.36
N VAL A 26 -22.99 -1.06 -15.58
CA VAL A 26 -22.20 0.08 -16.04
C VAL A 26 -20.71 -0.18 -16.04
N GLY A 27 -20.31 -1.44 -15.90
CA GLY A 27 -18.90 -1.85 -15.91
C GLY A 27 -18.17 -1.48 -17.20
N THR A 28 -16.85 -1.40 -17.14
CA THR A 28 -16.01 -0.93 -18.24
C THR A 28 -15.99 -1.86 -19.45
N GLU A 29 -16.39 -3.14 -19.31
CA GLU A 29 -16.60 -4.05 -20.43
C GLU A 29 -17.93 -3.80 -21.14
N VAL A 30 -18.94 -3.32 -20.41
CA VAL A 30 -20.27 -2.99 -20.95
C VAL A 30 -20.35 -1.56 -21.46
N CYS A 31 -19.74 -0.63 -20.72
CA CYS A 31 -19.65 0.78 -21.02
C CYS A 31 -18.20 1.25 -21.13
N PRO A 32 -17.44 0.87 -22.18
CA PRO A 32 -15.99 1.12 -22.27
C PRO A 32 -15.60 2.60 -22.16
N TRP A 33 -16.46 3.50 -22.62
CA TRP A 33 -16.23 4.94 -22.54
C TRP A 33 -16.15 5.47 -21.10
N LEU A 34 -16.77 4.80 -20.12
CA LEU A 34 -16.67 5.17 -18.70
C LEU A 34 -15.27 4.92 -18.12
N ALA A 35 -14.48 4.04 -18.74
CA ALA A 35 -13.08 3.81 -18.35
C ALA A 35 -12.19 5.04 -18.58
N ASP A 36 -12.64 6.01 -19.36
CA ASP A 36 -11.93 7.26 -19.64
C ASP A 36 -12.10 8.33 -18.55
N HIS A 37 -13.03 8.13 -17.61
CA HIS A 37 -13.19 9.00 -16.44
C HIS A 37 -12.48 8.38 -15.23
N LYS A 38 -11.26 8.85 -14.92
CA LYS A 38 -10.44 8.29 -13.83
C LYS A 38 -10.10 9.35 -12.78
N VAL A 39 -10.16 8.93 -11.53
CA VAL A 39 -9.68 9.71 -10.37
C VAL A 39 -8.53 8.96 -9.74
N PHE A 40 -7.34 9.57 -9.70
CA PHE A 40 -6.09 8.94 -9.27
C PHE A 40 -5.81 7.58 -9.93
N GLY A 41 -6.08 7.51 -11.24
CA GLY A 41 -5.86 6.31 -12.06
C GLY A 41 -6.98 5.28 -12.03
N GLN A 42 -7.97 5.41 -11.13
CA GLN A 42 -9.10 4.49 -11.02
C GLN A 42 -10.29 4.94 -11.86
N PRO A 43 -10.90 4.08 -12.70
CA PRO A 43 -12.18 4.36 -13.32
C PRO A 43 -13.25 4.53 -12.24
N ILE A 44 -13.86 5.71 -12.19
CA ILE A 44 -14.90 6.07 -11.21
C ILE A 44 -16.13 6.57 -11.97
N MET A 45 -17.30 6.14 -11.53
CA MET A 45 -18.57 6.66 -12.08
C MET A 45 -18.64 8.17 -11.86
N PRO A 46 -18.74 9.00 -12.93
CA PRO A 46 -18.84 10.44 -12.78
C PRO A 46 -20.16 10.86 -12.11
N ALA A 47 -20.13 11.93 -11.31
CA ALA A 47 -21.35 12.54 -10.75
C ALA A 47 -22.37 12.88 -11.84
N ALA A 48 -21.89 13.28 -13.02
CA ALA A 48 -22.71 13.50 -14.22
C ALA A 48 -23.46 12.24 -14.68
N GLY A 49 -22.87 11.06 -14.53
CA GLY A 49 -23.53 9.79 -14.86
C GLY A 49 -24.66 9.46 -13.90
N PHE A 50 -24.45 9.65 -12.60
CA PHE A 50 -25.51 9.48 -11.59
C PHE A 50 -26.65 10.50 -11.78
N ALA A 51 -26.32 11.76 -12.11
CA ALA A 51 -27.31 12.79 -12.38
C ALA A 51 -28.18 12.43 -13.58
N GLU A 52 -27.58 11.91 -14.67
CA GLU A 52 -28.34 11.45 -15.83
C GLU A 52 -29.24 10.25 -15.51
N ILE A 53 -28.76 9.28 -14.73
CA ILE A 53 -29.56 8.15 -14.26
C ILE A 53 -30.80 8.66 -13.51
N ALA A 54 -30.63 9.64 -12.63
CA ALA A 54 -31.76 10.22 -11.87
C ALA A 54 -32.75 10.96 -12.76
N LEU A 55 -32.26 11.76 -13.74
CA LEU A 55 -33.11 12.44 -14.73
C LEU A 55 -33.91 11.46 -15.61
N ALA A 56 -33.23 10.42 -16.10
CA ALA A 56 -33.85 9.41 -16.96
C ALA A 56 -34.87 8.56 -16.18
N ALA A 57 -34.57 8.12 -14.96
CA ALA A 57 -35.49 7.38 -14.10
C ALA A 57 -36.75 8.20 -13.80
N ALA A 58 -36.60 9.47 -13.46
CA ALA A 58 -37.72 10.37 -13.23
C ALA A 58 -38.58 10.59 -14.51
N SER A 59 -37.91 10.76 -15.65
CA SER A 59 -38.59 10.94 -16.94
C SER A 59 -39.40 9.72 -17.35
N GLU A 60 -38.84 8.50 -17.14
CA GLU A 60 -39.51 7.25 -17.50
C GLU A 60 -40.71 6.96 -16.57
N ALA A 61 -40.48 7.11 -15.23
CA ALA A 61 -41.50 6.81 -14.22
C ALA A 61 -42.71 7.80 -14.23
N LEU A 62 -42.47 9.05 -14.62
CA LEU A 62 -43.50 10.08 -14.61
C LEU A 62 -44.27 10.19 -15.94
N GLY A 63 -44.03 9.26 -16.87
CA GLY A 63 -44.82 9.06 -18.06
C GLY A 63 -44.79 10.25 -19.03
N THR A 64 -43.64 10.84 -19.25
CA THR A 64 -43.49 11.86 -20.29
C THR A 64 -43.46 11.18 -21.66
N ALA A 65 -44.68 10.83 -22.16
CA ALA A 65 -44.85 10.37 -23.53
C ALA A 65 -44.33 11.41 -24.51
N ALA A 66 -43.72 10.98 -25.61
CA ALA A 66 -43.04 11.85 -26.58
C ALA A 66 -43.93 12.92 -27.21
N ASP A 67 -45.25 12.81 -27.05
CA ASP A 67 -46.25 13.66 -27.70
C ASP A 67 -47.09 14.58 -26.78
N ALA A 68 -46.91 14.52 -25.47
CA ALA A 68 -47.53 15.45 -24.53
C ALA A 68 -46.57 16.53 -24.10
N VAL A 69 -47.06 17.75 -23.82
CA VAL A 69 -46.23 18.82 -23.18
C VAL A 69 -45.71 18.30 -21.84
N ALA A 70 -44.55 17.67 -21.89
CA ALA A 70 -44.00 16.99 -20.75
C ALA A 70 -43.71 17.98 -19.59
N PRO A 71 -44.08 17.68 -18.34
CA PRO A 71 -43.73 18.50 -17.22
C PRO A 71 -42.19 18.59 -17.13
N ASN A 72 -41.69 19.78 -16.79
CA ASN A 72 -40.27 19.95 -16.53
C ASN A 72 -39.91 19.15 -15.27
N ILE A 73 -39.01 18.19 -15.42
CA ILE A 73 -38.41 17.49 -14.30
C ILE A 73 -37.26 18.35 -13.78
N VAL A 74 -37.31 18.66 -12.50
CA VAL A 74 -36.25 19.34 -11.76
C VAL A 74 -35.70 18.37 -10.73
N ILE A 75 -34.40 18.18 -10.76
CA ILE A 75 -33.71 17.49 -9.67
C ILE A 75 -33.30 18.53 -8.64
N ASN A 76 -33.72 18.30 -7.41
CA ASN A 76 -33.31 19.09 -6.26
C ASN A 76 -32.48 18.21 -5.29
N GLN A 77 -31.54 18.84 -4.59
CA GLN A 77 -30.71 18.16 -3.56
C GLN A 77 -30.14 16.83 -4.05
N PHE A 78 -29.43 16.88 -5.16
CA PHE A 78 -28.64 15.75 -5.64
C PHE A 78 -27.38 15.61 -4.81
N GLU A 79 -27.06 14.40 -4.34
CA GLU A 79 -25.89 14.11 -3.52
C GLU A 79 -25.23 12.80 -3.95
N VAL A 80 -23.90 12.81 -4.11
CA VAL A 80 -23.07 11.63 -4.25
C VAL A 80 -22.51 11.30 -2.86
N GLU A 81 -23.05 10.26 -2.25
CA GLU A 81 -22.69 9.83 -0.90
C GLU A 81 -21.39 9.03 -0.88
N GLN A 82 -21.21 8.16 -1.89
CA GLN A 82 -20.02 7.32 -2.04
C GLN A 82 -19.59 7.21 -3.49
N MET A 83 -18.27 7.28 -3.72
CA MET A 83 -17.71 7.00 -5.04
C MET A 83 -17.97 5.55 -5.43
N LEU A 84 -18.23 5.32 -6.71
CA LEU A 84 -18.37 3.99 -7.29
C LEU A 84 -17.18 3.69 -8.20
N PRO A 85 -16.22 2.86 -7.78
CA PRO A 85 -15.22 2.34 -8.69
C PRO A 85 -15.86 1.41 -9.70
N LEU A 86 -15.42 1.48 -10.95
CA LEU A 86 -15.93 0.68 -12.05
C LEU A 86 -14.97 -0.48 -12.33
N ASP A 87 -15.51 -1.70 -12.22
CA ASP A 87 -14.87 -2.93 -12.66
C ASP A 87 -15.31 -3.27 -14.10
N GLY A 88 -14.84 -4.40 -14.64
CA GLY A 88 -15.33 -4.91 -15.93
C GLY A 88 -16.86 -5.03 -15.97
N HIS A 89 -17.47 -5.51 -14.88
CA HIS A 89 -18.91 -5.58 -14.64
C HIS A 89 -19.26 -4.90 -13.32
N THR A 90 -20.13 -3.90 -13.38
CA THR A 90 -20.59 -3.12 -12.21
C THR A 90 -22.11 -3.02 -12.20
N PRO A 91 -22.82 -3.98 -11.58
CA PRO A 91 -24.26 -3.98 -11.51
C PRO A 91 -24.81 -2.82 -10.68
N LEU A 92 -25.72 -2.03 -11.24
CA LEU A 92 -26.45 -0.96 -10.55
C LEU A 92 -27.93 -1.29 -10.40
N THR A 93 -28.51 -0.87 -9.28
CA THR A 93 -29.94 -0.84 -9.05
C THR A 93 -30.38 0.59 -8.77
N THR A 94 -31.26 1.13 -9.59
CA THR A 94 -31.87 2.45 -9.39
C THR A 94 -33.28 2.27 -8.90
N GLN A 95 -33.65 2.97 -7.84
CA GLN A 95 -35.01 2.97 -7.30
C GLN A 95 -35.59 4.38 -7.33
N LEU A 96 -36.84 4.51 -7.85
CA LEU A 96 -37.62 5.72 -7.66
C LEU A 96 -38.74 5.41 -6.66
N ILE A 97 -38.75 6.12 -5.56
CA ILE A 97 -39.62 5.92 -4.41
C ILE A 97 -40.61 7.07 -4.34
N ARG A 98 -41.91 6.73 -4.30
CA ARG A 98 -42.99 7.70 -4.08
C ARG A 98 -43.30 7.78 -2.59
N GLY A 99 -42.87 8.85 -1.93
CA GLY A 99 -43.17 9.09 -0.51
C GLY A 99 -44.55 9.73 -0.30
N GLY A 100 -45.03 9.79 0.95
CA GLY A 100 -46.14 10.64 1.37
C GLY A 100 -45.85 12.10 1.05
N ASP A 101 -46.89 12.94 0.89
CA ASP A 101 -46.79 14.36 0.52
C ASP A 101 -46.18 14.68 -0.86
N SER A 102 -46.34 13.79 -1.83
CA SER A 102 -45.90 14.00 -3.22
C SER A 102 -44.37 14.11 -3.40
N GLN A 103 -43.59 13.73 -2.43
CA GLN A 103 -42.13 13.69 -2.55
C GLN A 103 -41.68 12.46 -3.37
N ILE A 104 -40.96 12.72 -4.44
CA ILE A 104 -40.33 11.68 -5.26
C ILE A 104 -38.84 11.70 -5.01
N ARG A 105 -38.23 10.54 -4.74
CA ARG A 105 -36.80 10.38 -4.53
C ARG A 105 -36.28 9.28 -5.44
N VAL A 106 -35.11 9.53 -6.00
CA VAL A 106 -34.31 8.52 -6.72
C VAL A 106 -33.13 8.15 -5.85
N GLU A 107 -32.88 6.86 -5.72
CA GLU A 107 -31.72 6.30 -5.00
C GLU A 107 -31.01 5.31 -5.91
N ILE A 108 -29.66 5.36 -5.93
CA ILE A 108 -28.82 4.56 -6.83
C ILE A 108 -27.86 3.71 -5.98
N TYR A 109 -27.91 2.40 -6.21
CA TYR A 109 -27.18 1.41 -5.43
C TYR A 109 -26.30 0.53 -6.32
N SER A 110 -25.14 0.13 -5.82
CA SER A 110 -24.45 -1.08 -6.29
C SER A 110 -24.64 -2.22 -5.30
N ARG A 111 -24.27 -3.42 -5.73
CA ARG A 111 -24.24 -4.59 -4.86
C ARG A 111 -22.79 -4.92 -4.52
N THR A 112 -22.47 -4.95 -3.22
CA THR A 112 -21.16 -5.41 -2.76
C THR A 112 -20.98 -6.90 -3.07
N ARG A 113 -19.76 -7.41 -3.09
CA ARG A 113 -19.48 -8.84 -3.28
C ARG A 113 -20.11 -9.69 -2.19
N GLY A 114 -20.29 -9.16 -0.98
CA GLY A 114 -21.05 -9.80 0.10
C GLY A 114 -22.57 -9.84 -0.10
N GLY A 115 -23.09 -9.28 -1.21
CA GLY A 115 -24.50 -9.25 -1.56
C GLY A 115 -25.31 -8.10 -0.95
N GLU A 116 -24.68 -7.23 -0.18
CA GLU A 116 -25.31 -6.04 0.42
C GLU A 116 -25.44 -4.90 -0.58
N PHE A 117 -26.47 -4.08 -0.41
CA PHE A 117 -26.65 -2.87 -1.21
C PHE A 117 -25.89 -1.69 -0.59
N CYS A 118 -25.05 -1.04 -1.41
CA CYS A 118 -24.35 0.19 -1.09
C CYS A 118 -24.97 1.34 -1.87
N ARG A 119 -25.45 2.38 -1.19
CA ARG A 119 -26.02 3.56 -1.84
C ARG A 119 -24.90 4.53 -2.22
N HIS A 120 -24.93 4.94 -3.50
CA HIS A 120 -23.94 5.86 -4.07
C HIS A 120 -24.45 7.27 -4.29
N ALA A 121 -25.70 7.40 -4.70
CA ALA A 121 -26.30 8.71 -4.96
C ALA A 121 -27.78 8.75 -4.62
N THR A 122 -28.26 9.95 -4.30
CA THR A 122 -29.66 10.24 -4.02
C THR A 122 -30.05 11.57 -4.66
N ALA A 123 -31.30 11.69 -5.09
CA ALA A 123 -31.84 12.89 -5.67
C ALA A 123 -33.32 13.06 -5.29
N LYS A 124 -33.77 14.29 -5.02
CA LYS A 124 -35.19 14.63 -4.92
C LYS A 124 -35.66 15.12 -6.27
N VAL A 125 -36.86 14.70 -6.69
CA VAL A 125 -37.44 15.01 -7.98
C VAL A 125 -38.73 15.80 -7.79
N GLU A 126 -38.83 16.89 -8.52
CA GLU A 126 -40.03 17.72 -8.55
C GLU A 126 -40.53 17.85 -9.99
N GLN A 127 -41.87 17.89 -10.17
CA GLN A 127 -42.48 18.28 -11.41
C GLN A 127 -42.84 19.78 -11.34
N SER A 128 -42.16 20.58 -12.14
CA SER A 128 -42.44 22.03 -12.23
C SER A 128 -43.21 22.36 -13.50
N PRO A 129 -44.15 23.37 -13.49
CA PRO A 129 -44.67 23.92 -14.71
C PRO A 129 -43.52 24.40 -15.61
N ARG A 130 -43.65 24.24 -16.91
CA ARG A 130 -42.67 24.64 -17.91
C ARG A 130 -42.40 26.13 -17.82
N GLU A 131 -41.47 26.58 -17.00
CA GLU A 131 -40.95 27.93 -17.04
C GLU A 131 -40.06 28.04 -18.29
N CYS A 132 -40.44 28.91 -19.20
CA CYS A 132 -39.61 29.30 -20.32
C CYS A 132 -38.39 30.02 -19.73
N ALA A 133 -37.21 29.42 -19.83
CA ALA A 133 -35.98 30.15 -19.58
C ALA A 133 -36.01 31.43 -20.42
N HIS A 134 -36.14 32.59 -19.80
CA HIS A 134 -36.07 33.86 -20.49
C HIS A 134 -34.65 33.94 -21.07
N ALA A 135 -34.57 34.35 -22.35
CA ALA A 135 -33.26 34.62 -22.95
C ALA A 135 -32.58 35.70 -22.10
N HIS A 136 -31.56 35.32 -21.32
CA HIS A 136 -30.77 36.33 -20.63
C HIS A 136 -30.00 37.16 -21.66
N PRO A 137 -30.11 38.50 -21.62
CA PRO A 137 -29.44 39.36 -22.58
C PRO A 137 -27.89 39.27 -22.56
N GLU A 138 -27.34 38.59 -21.61
CA GLU A 138 -25.88 38.40 -21.41
C GLU A 138 -25.24 37.38 -22.37
N ALA A 139 -26.02 36.65 -23.19
CA ALA A 139 -25.47 35.66 -24.12
C ALA A 139 -24.93 36.25 -25.44
N GLN A 140 -24.80 37.55 -25.56
CA GLN A 140 -24.40 38.23 -26.80
C GLN A 140 -22.89 38.55 -26.80
N GLY A 141 -22.13 37.78 -27.57
CA GLY A 141 -20.78 38.04 -27.98
C GLY A 141 -19.74 37.07 -27.42
N PRO A 142 -18.58 36.90 -28.09
CA PRO A 142 -17.50 36.09 -27.59
C PRO A 142 -16.89 36.75 -26.34
N ALA A 143 -16.68 35.97 -25.28
CA ALA A 143 -16.09 36.48 -24.06
C ALA A 143 -14.65 36.94 -24.30
N THR A 144 -14.30 38.12 -23.78
CA THR A 144 -12.94 38.63 -23.78
C THR A 144 -12.27 38.28 -22.45
N GLY A 145 -11.25 37.44 -22.48
CA GLY A 145 -10.54 36.95 -21.30
C GLY A 145 -9.23 36.27 -21.69
N THR A 146 -8.61 35.60 -20.74
CA THR A 146 -7.41 34.81 -20.98
C THR A 146 -7.77 33.46 -21.55
N THR A 147 -7.31 33.17 -22.78
CA THR A 147 -7.52 31.85 -23.38
C THR A 147 -6.54 30.85 -22.80
N VAL A 148 -7.03 29.66 -22.38
CA VAL A 148 -6.26 28.53 -21.88
C VAL A 148 -6.31 27.41 -22.91
N SER A 149 -5.17 26.80 -23.19
CA SER A 149 -5.15 25.60 -24.07
C SER A 149 -5.85 24.44 -23.39
N PRO A 150 -6.82 23.75 -24.06
CA PRO A 150 -7.40 22.53 -23.49
C PRO A 150 -6.38 21.46 -23.15
N ALA A 151 -5.32 21.29 -23.94
CA ALA A 151 -4.24 20.34 -23.68
C ALA A 151 -3.51 20.64 -22.37
N ASP A 152 -3.17 21.94 -22.11
CA ASP A 152 -2.50 22.37 -20.90
C ASP A 152 -3.44 22.22 -19.68
N PHE A 153 -4.72 22.54 -19.86
CA PHE A 153 -5.71 22.36 -18.80
C PHE A 153 -5.88 20.88 -18.42
N TYR A 154 -6.00 19.97 -19.39
CA TYR A 154 -6.06 18.54 -19.09
C TYR A 154 -4.74 18.00 -18.52
N ALA A 155 -3.59 18.55 -18.90
CA ALA A 155 -2.31 18.24 -18.29
C ALA A 155 -2.28 18.64 -16.80
N LEU A 156 -2.81 19.83 -16.47
CA LEU A 156 -2.94 20.30 -15.10
C LEU A 156 -3.90 19.42 -14.27
N LEU A 157 -5.06 19.04 -14.82
CA LEU A 157 -6.00 18.12 -14.15
C LEU A 157 -5.35 16.77 -13.86
N ARG A 158 -4.55 16.22 -14.80
CA ARG A 158 -3.80 14.96 -14.57
C ARG A 158 -2.82 15.07 -13.40
N GLN A 159 -2.16 16.21 -13.23
CA GLN A 159 -1.25 16.44 -12.10
C GLN A 159 -1.98 16.40 -10.75
N THR A 160 -3.27 16.75 -10.73
CA THR A 160 -4.12 16.67 -9.52
C THR A 160 -4.92 15.38 -9.44
N GLY A 161 -4.59 14.37 -10.25
CA GLY A 161 -5.20 13.04 -10.22
C GLY A 161 -6.52 12.88 -10.98
N GLN A 162 -6.97 13.88 -11.75
CA GLN A 162 -8.15 13.75 -12.63
C GLN A 162 -7.69 13.43 -14.06
N HIS A 163 -7.98 12.22 -14.52
CA HIS A 163 -7.62 11.77 -15.86
C HIS A 163 -8.89 11.63 -16.72
N HIS A 164 -9.00 12.48 -17.72
CA HIS A 164 -10.06 12.44 -18.71
C HIS A 164 -9.49 11.91 -20.03
N GLY A 165 -9.87 10.69 -20.40
CA GLY A 165 -9.50 10.06 -21.67
C GLY A 165 -10.32 10.63 -22.83
N PRO A 166 -10.14 10.08 -24.06
CA PRO A 166 -10.77 10.60 -25.28
C PRO A 166 -12.27 10.84 -25.18
N ALA A 167 -13.02 9.95 -24.52
CA ALA A 167 -14.48 10.10 -24.38
C ALA A 167 -14.90 11.27 -23.47
N PHE A 168 -14.06 11.71 -22.52
CA PHE A 168 -14.35 12.78 -21.55
C PHE A 168 -13.54 14.06 -21.76
N ALA A 169 -12.62 14.08 -22.70
CA ALA A 169 -11.86 15.28 -23.05
C ALA A 169 -12.66 16.16 -24.03
N ALA A 170 -13.83 16.64 -23.60
CA ALA A 170 -14.83 17.27 -24.46
C ALA A 170 -14.71 18.79 -24.58
N LEU A 171 -13.80 19.46 -23.83
CA LEU A 171 -13.55 20.91 -23.93
C LEU A 171 -12.72 21.21 -25.16
N SER A 172 -13.25 22.05 -26.08
CA SER A 172 -12.57 22.48 -27.30
C SER A 172 -12.00 23.90 -27.20
N ARG A 173 -12.58 24.75 -26.32
CA ARG A 173 -12.12 26.11 -26.05
C ARG A 173 -12.36 26.48 -24.58
N ILE A 174 -11.42 27.20 -23.99
CA ILE A 174 -11.50 27.65 -22.60
C ILE A 174 -11.06 29.11 -22.54
N VAL A 175 -11.92 29.98 -21.97
CA VAL A 175 -11.63 31.37 -21.74
C VAL A 175 -11.92 31.73 -20.29
N ARG A 176 -10.92 32.15 -19.54
CA ARG A 176 -11.08 32.68 -18.18
C ARG A 176 -11.41 34.15 -18.19
N LEU A 177 -12.42 34.54 -17.44
CA LEU A 177 -12.88 35.92 -17.32
C LEU A 177 -12.33 36.56 -16.03
N ALA A 178 -12.28 37.88 -16.02
CA ALA A 178 -11.73 38.65 -14.88
C ALA A 178 -12.64 38.59 -13.62
N ASP A 179 -13.89 38.17 -13.77
CA ASP A 179 -14.88 38.06 -12.68
C ASP A 179 -14.83 36.72 -11.94
N GLY A 180 -13.86 35.85 -12.22
CA GLY A 180 -13.73 34.52 -11.61
C GLY A 180 -14.67 33.49 -12.27
N SER A 181 -15.16 33.77 -13.49
CA SER A 181 -15.92 32.80 -14.29
C SER A 181 -15.07 32.25 -15.44
N ALA A 182 -15.54 31.15 -16.05
CA ALA A 182 -14.98 30.60 -17.27
C ALA A 182 -16.08 30.41 -18.31
N GLU A 183 -15.76 30.70 -19.58
CA GLU A 183 -16.60 30.35 -20.72
C GLU A 183 -15.89 29.28 -21.55
N THR A 184 -16.60 28.17 -21.82
CA THR A 184 -16.03 27.03 -22.54
C THR A 184 -16.94 26.57 -23.68
N GLU A 185 -16.34 25.96 -24.69
CA GLU A 185 -17.05 25.27 -25.75
C GLU A 185 -16.88 23.75 -25.56
N ILE A 186 -17.99 23.02 -25.52
CA ILE A 186 -18.08 21.59 -25.30
C ILE A 186 -18.52 20.91 -26.59
N SER A 187 -17.80 19.89 -27.03
CA SER A 187 -18.16 19.08 -28.19
C SER A 187 -18.12 17.61 -27.80
N ILE A 188 -19.21 16.86 -28.02
CA ILE A 188 -19.26 15.43 -27.70
C ILE A 188 -18.25 14.68 -28.57
N PRO A 189 -17.21 14.03 -28.01
CA PRO A 189 -16.26 13.23 -28.79
C PRO A 189 -16.90 12.05 -29.50
N ASP A 190 -16.26 11.55 -30.55
CA ASP A 190 -16.79 10.40 -31.30
C ASP A 190 -16.68 9.08 -30.51
N GLU A 191 -15.79 9.00 -29.52
CA GLU A 191 -15.63 7.90 -28.58
C GLU A 191 -16.77 7.81 -27.55
N ALA A 192 -17.49 8.89 -27.31
CA ALA A 192 -18.64 8.92 -26.41
C ALA A 192 -19.90 8.38 -27.10
N PRO A 193 -20.69 7.51 -26.45
CA PRO A 193 -21.87 6.90 -27.06
C PRO A 193 -22.98 7.97 -27.26
N ARG A 194 -23.64 7.90 -28.40
CA ARG A 194 -24.77 8.76 -28.73
C ARG A 194 -26.05 7.95 -28.61
N HIS A 195 -26.95 8.37 -27.73
CA HIS A 195 -28.22 7.71 -27.55
C HIS A 195 -29.32 8.75 -27.33
N PRO A 196 -30.45 8.65 -28.03
CA PRO A 196 -31.57 9.63 -27.93
C PRO A 196 -32.23 9.61 -26.54
N GLY A 197 -31.99 8.60 -25.71
CA GLY A 197 -32.54 8.53 -24.36
C GLY A 197 -31.85 9.46 -23.33
N TYR A 198 -30.64 9.97 -23.61
CA TYR A 198 -30.00 10.91 -22.71
C TYR A 198 -30.78 12.23 -22.60
N ARG A 199 -31.08 12.64 -21.37
CA ARG A 199 -31.70 13.95 -21.08
C ARG A 199 -30.64 15.04 -20.96
N LEU A 200 -29.55 14.72 -20.27
CA LEU A 200 -28.37 15.54 -20.17
C LEU A 200 -27.15 14.62 -20.31
N HIS A 201 -26.56 14.59 -21.49
CA HIS A 201 -25.51 13.64 -21.81
C HIS A 201 -24.39 13.69 -20.75
N PRO A 202 -23.99 12.55 -20.13
CA PRO A 202 -23.02 12.53 -19.02
C PRO A 202 -21.71 13.24 -19.35
N VAL A 203 -21.19 13.07 -20.56
CA VAL A 203 -19.95 13.73 -21.00
C VAL A 203 -20.09 15.25 -21.10
N VAL A 204 -21.27 15.75 -21.51
CA VAL A 204 -21.54 17.20 -21.58
C VAL A 204 -21.62 17.79 -20.18
N LEU A 205 -22.33 17.13 -19.27
CA LEU A 205 -22.43 17.61 -17.89
C LEU A 205 -21.07 17.54 -17.20
N ASP A 206 -20.30 16.48 -17.41
CA ASP A 206 -18.97 16.36 -16.84
C ASP A 206 -18.01 17.44 -17.37
N ALA A 207 -18.00 17.71 -18.68
CA ALA A 207 -17.23 18.81 -19.26
C ALA A 207 -17.67 20.20 -18.74
N ALA A 208 -18.95 20.39 -18.46
CA ALA A 208 -19.45 21.56 -17.81
C ALA A 208 -18.98 21.71 -16.36
N LEU A 209 -18.88 20.60 -15.62
CA LEU A 209 -18.29 20.56 -14.29
C LEU A 209 -16.77 20.83 -14.33
N GLN A 210 -16.06 20.31 -15.34
CA GLN A 210 -14.66 20.65 -15.61
C GLN A 210 -14.49 22.15 -15.86
N SER A 211 -15.49 22.82 -16.48
CA SER A 211 -15.49 24.26 -16.72
C SER A 211 -15.52 25.07 -15.43
N VAL A 212 -16.14 24.56 -14.35
CA VAL A 212 -16.02 25.16 -13.01
C VAL A 212 -14.57 25.05 -12.50
N GLY A 213 -13.92 23.89 -12.74
CA GLY A 213 -12.51 23.73 -12.47
C GLY A 213 -11.61 24.69 -13.25
N ALA A 214 -11.98 24.98 -14.51
CA ALA A 214 -11.23 25.93 -15.33
C ALA A 214 -11.30 27.39 -14.81
N ALA A 215 -12.29 27.74 -14.00
CA ALA A 215 -12.38 29.02 -13.31
C ALA A 215 -11.44 29.14 -12.09
N ILE A 216 -10.88 28.04 -11.60
CA ILE A 216 -9.91 28.02 -10.49
C ILE A 216 -8.55 28.50 -11.02
N PRO A 217 -7.84 29.44 -10.33
CA PRO A 217 -6.49 29.85 -10.71
C PRO A 217 -5.50 28.67 -10.69
N ASP A 218 -4.56 28.64 -11.64
CA ASP A 218 -3.60 27.53 -11.80
C ASP A 218 -2.81 27.22 -10.52
N GLY A 219 -2.40 28.25 -9.77
CA GLY A 219 -1.68 28.07 -8.51
C GLY A 219 -2.49 27.40 -7.40
N GLU A 220 -3.82 27.48 -7.45
CA GLU A 220 -4.69 26.77 -6.50
C GLU A 220 -5.00 25.34 -6.94
N ILE A 221 -5.00 25.06 -8.25
CA ILE A 221 -5.18 23.71 -8.79
C ILE A 221 -3.88 22.92 -8.62
N ALA A 222 -2.73 23.52 -8.96
CA ALA A 222 -1.42 22.87 -8.94
C ALA A 222 -0.93 22.52 -7.51
N GLY A 223 -1.60 23.01 -6.48
CA GLY A 223 -1.11 22.93 -5.10
C GLY A 223 -1.13 21.53 -4.45
N SER A 224 -1.61 20.45 -5.08
CA SER A 224 -1.60 19.12 -4.45
C SER A 224 -1.81 17.95 -5.40
N ALA A 225 -0.73 17.22 -5.69
CA ALA A 225 -0.82 15.89 -6.35
C ALA A 225 -1.56 14.83 -5.50
N GLU A 226 -1.88 15.13 -4.24
CA GLU A 226 -2.48 14.21 -3.28
C GLU A 226 -3.97 14.45 -3.04
N ALA A 227 -4.54 15.51 -3.62
CA ALA A 227 -5.96 15.82 -3.46
C ALA A 227 -6.53 16.51 -4.70
N SER A 228 -7.78 16.26 -4.97
CA SER A 228 -8.52 16.84 -6.09
C SER A 228 -9.85 17.40 -5.64
N TYR A 229 -10.35 18.42 -6.35
CA TYR A 229 -11.69 18.93 -6.14
C TYR A 229 -12.69 18.14 -7.01
N LEU A 230 -13.60 17.39 -6.36
CA LEU A 230 -14.61 16.58 -7.04
C LEU A 230 -16.02 17.08 -6.71
N PRO A 231 -16.93 17.11 -7.69
CA PRO A 231 -18.33 17.47 -7.46
C PRO A 231 -19.01 16.35 -6.64
N VAL A 232 -19.61 16.73 -5.51
CA VAL A 232 -20.29 15.78 -4.61
C VAL A 232 -21.76 16.09 -4.38
N SER A 233 -22.22 17.33 -4.67
CA SER A 233 -23.65 17.65 -4.60
C SER A 233 -24.03 18.80 -5.53
N PHE A 234 -25.29 18.83 -5.91
CA PHE A 234 -25.93 19.89 -6.68
C PHE A 234 -27.24 20.29 -5.99
N GLU A 235 -27.47 21.58 -5.82
CA GLU A 235 -28.76 22.04 -5.27
C GLU A 235 -29.88 21.82 -6.25
N THR A 236 -29.70 22.21 -7.53
CA THR A 236 -30.71 22.00 -8.56
C THR A 236 -30.09 21.69 -9.93
N ILE A 237 -30.78 20.79 -10.67
CA ILE A 237 -30.52 20.52 -12.09
C ILE A 237 -31.80 20.74 -12.86
N ARG A 238 -31.79 21.64 -13.85
CA ARG A 238 -32.89 21.95 -14.72
C ARG A 238 -32.50 21.74 -16.17
N VAL A 239 -33.26 20.94 -16.91
CA VAL A 239 -33.06 20.71 -18.34
C VAL A 239 -34.29 21.25 -19.07
N TYR A 240 -34.12 22.31 -19.85
CA TYR A 240 -35.22 22.99 -20.55
C TYR A 240 -35.42 22.51 -21.98
N ARG A 241 -34.35 22.10 -22.66
CA ARG A 241 -34.36 21.77 -24.10
C ARG A 241 -33.24 20.74 -24.41
N ASP A 242 -33.32 20.23 -25.64
CA ASP A 242 -32.21 19.44 -26.21
C ASP A 242 -30.95 20.29 -26.27
N ILE A 243 -29.91 19.70 -25.81
CA ILE A 243 -28.59 20.35 -25.61
C ILE A 243 -27.80 20.43 -26.93
N GLY A 244 -28.02 19.50 -27.87
CA GLY A 244 -27.29 19.43 -29.12
C GLY A 244 -25.90 18.85 -29.01
N ARG A 245 -25.08 19.04 -30.05
CA ARG A 245 -23.73 18.47 -30.13
C ARG A 245 -22.63 19.43 -29.69
N HIS A 246 -22.83 20.71 -29.91
CA HIS A 246 -21.92 21.79 -29.56
C HIS A 246 -22.63 22.68 -28.56
N VAL A 247 -22.01 22.87 -27.44
CA VAL A 247 -22.62 23.58 -26.31
C VAL A 247 -21.63 24.62 -25.80
N ARG A 248 -22.09 25.81 -25.56
CA ARG A 248 -21.34 26.80 -24.79
C ARG A 248 -21.71 26.65 -23.30
N CYS A 249 -20.70 26.58 -22.46
CA CYS A 249 -20.90 26.55 -21.01
C CYS A 249 -20.33 27.81 -20.38
N ARG A 250 -21.12 28.47 -19.55
CA ARG A 250 -20.63 29.52 -18.65
C ARG A 250 -20.63 28.98 -17.24
N ALA A 251 -19.44 28.94 -16.65
CA ALA A 251 -19.21 28.45 -15.31
C ALA A 251 -18.79 29.61 -14.40
N HIS A 252 -19.35 29.66 -13.20
CA HIS A 252 -18.99 30.63 -12.18
C HIS A 252 -18.57 29.89 -10.91
N LEU A 253 -17.50 30.38 -10.26
CA LEU A 253 -16.93 29.81 -9.03
C LEU A 253 -17.01 30.81 -7.90
N THR A 254 -17.44 30.34 -6.73
CA THR A 254 -17.39 31.09 -5.47
C THR A 254 -16.62 30.29 -4.44
N ASN A 255 -15.59 30.89 -3.85
CA ASN A 255 -14.84 30.28 -2.77
C ASN A 255 -15.66 30.31 -1.46
N LEU A 256 -15.65 29.20 -0.71
CA LEU A 256 -16.23 29.16 0.62
C LEU A 256 -15.19 29.60 1.68
N ASP A 257 -15.66 30.33 2.67
CA ASP A 257 -14.83 30.68 3.83
C ASP A 257 -14.43 29.38 4.57
N GLY A 258 -13.12 29.22 4.82
CA GLY A 258 -12.59 28.03 5.53
C GLY A 258 -11.85 26.99 4.70
N GLY A 259 -11.74 27.14 3.37
CA GLY A 259 -10.79 26.39 2.53
C GLY A 259 -11.11 24.90 2.26
N THR A 260 -12.26 24.36 2.73
CA THR A 260 -12.60 22.92 2.61
C THR A 260 -13.36 22.56 1.33
N GLY A 261 -13.88 23.53 0.59
CA GLY A 261 -14.66 23.32 -0.63
C GLY A 261 -14.87 24.59 -1.43
N LYS A 262 -15.48 24.41 -2.59
CA LYS A 262 -15.83 25.49 -3.53
C LYS A 262 -17.26 25.30 -4.00
N MET A 263 -17.96 26.42 -4.27
CA MET A 263 -19.31 26.42 -4.85
C MET A 263 -19.25 26.85 -6.30
N GLY A 264 -20.02 26.19 -7.17
CA GLY A 264 -20.10 26.54 -8.57
C GLY A 264 -21.52 26.60 -9.09
N ARG A 265 -21.66 27.24 -10.25
CA ARG A 265 -22.87 27.29 -11.07
C ARG A 265 -22.49 27.14 -12.53
N ILE A 266 -23.31 26.43 -13.32
CA ILE A 266 -23.14 26.32 -14.77
C ILE A 266 -24.42 26.64 -15.50
N VAL A 267 -24.30 27.26 -16.69
CA VAL A 267 -25.34 27.49 -17.64
C VAL A 267 -24.92 26.94 -18.99
N LEU A 268 -25.67 26.03 -19.54
CA LEU A 268 -25.46 25.41 -20.85
C LEU A 268 -26.31 26.09 -21.91
N ILE A 269 -25.69 26.53 -23.00
CA ILE A 269 -26.30 27.26 -24.11
C ILE A 269 -26.08 26.45 -25.37
N ASN A 270 -27.15 26.07 -26.05
CA ASN A 270 -27.13 25.29 -27.28
C ASN A 270 -26.72 26.12 -28.52
N ASP A 271 -26.55 25.45 -29.67
CA ASP A 271 -26.18 26.08 -30.95
C ASP A 271 -27.14 27.19 -31.41
N ALA A 272 -28.41 27.14 -30.99
CA ALA A 272 -29.39 28.17 -31.28
C ALA A 272 -29.30 29.39 -30.35
N GLY A 273 -28.36 29.41 -29.42
CA GLY A 273 -28.16 30.50 -28.45
C GLY A 273 -29.17 30.51 -27.31
N HIS A 274 -29.90 29.43 -27.11
CA HIS A 274 -30.87 29.30 -26.01
C HIS A 274 -30.27 28.57 -24.82
N ILE A 275 -30.64 28.95 -23.59
CA ILE A 275 -30.33 28.19 -22.40
C ILE A 275 -30.99 26.80 -22.52
N ALA A 276 -30.21 25.73 -22.52
CA ALA A 276 -30.63 24.35 -22.62
C ALA A 276 -30.74 23.70 -21.26
N ALA A 277 -29.77 23.97 -20.35
CA ALA A 277 -29.79 23.46 -18.99
C ALA A 277 -29.03 24.39 -18.02
N GLU A 278 -29.39 24.31 -16.76
CA GLU A 278 -28.72 25.03 -15.65
C GLU A 278 -28.48 24.06 -14.49
N VAL A 279 -27.32 24.18 -13.83
CA VAL A 279 -27.02 23.50 -12.59
C VAL A 279 -26.53 24.53 -11.58
N ASP A 280 -27.24 24.63 -10.47
CA ASP A 280 -26.97 25.56 -9.40
C ASP A 280 -26.48 24.81 -8.14
N GLY A 281 -25.70 25.49 -7.32
CA GLY A 281 -25.22 24.97 -6.03
C GLY A 281 -24.32 23.75 -6.17
N ILE A 282 -23.42 23.77 -7.17
CA ILE A 282 -22.42 22.70 -7.35
C ILE A 282 -21.39 22.81 -6.22
N TYR A 283 -21.38 21.82 -5.35
CA TYR A 283 -20.37 21.74 -4.28
C TYR A 283 -19.21 20.85 -4.70
N LEU A 284 -18.04 21.46 -4.81
CA LEU A 284 -16.77 20.78 -5.05
C LEU A 284 -16.07 20.54 -3.73
N ARG A 285 -15.92 19.28 -3.33
CA ARG A 285 -15.19 18.88 -2.13
C ARG A 285 -13.75 18.52 -2.49
N ARG A 286 -12.82 18.94 -1.64
CA ARG A 286 -11.44 18.47 -1.72
C ARG A 286 -11.38 17.02 -1.25
N VAL A 287 -11.01 16.12 -2.15
CA VAL A 287 -10.92 14.66 -1.91
C VAL A 287 -9.46 14.25 -1.97
N GLU A 288 -8.96 13.66 -0.92
CA GLU A 288 -7.60 13.13 -0.88
C GLU A 288 -7.52 11.80 -1.64
N ARG A 289 -6.39 11.53 -2.26
CA ARG A 289 -6.13 10.30 -3.02
C ARG A 289 -6.44 9.04 -2.21
N ARG A 290 -6.07 9.01 -0.92
CA ARG A 290 -6.33 7.88 -0.03
C ARG A 290 -7.82 7.59 0.20
N ALA A 291 -8.69 8.56 -0.03
CA ALA A 291 -10.14 8.41 0.12
C ALA A 291 -10.83 7.80 -1.13
N VAL A 292 -10.08 7.64 -2.24
CA VAL A 292 -10.62 6.99 -3.44
C VAL A 292 -10.58 5.48 -3.25
N PRO A 293 -11.73 4.76 -3.30
CA PRO A 293 -11.74 3.31 -3.12
C PRO A 293 -11.04 2.62 -4.30
N LEU A 294 -10.27 1.56 -3.98
CA LEU A 294 -9.66 0.69 -4.98
C LEU A 294 -10.46 -0.62 -5.09
N PRO A 295 -10.60 -1.19 -6.29
CA PRO A 295 -11.09 -2.54 -6.44
C PRO A 295 -10.27 -3.55 -5.63
N LEU A 296 -10.90 -4.63 -5.16
CA LEU A 296 -10.23 -5.62 -4.31
C LEU A 296 -9.02 -6.25 -5.01
N GLU A 297 -9.13 -6.55 -6.31
CA GLU A 297 -8.06 -7.14 -7.13
C GLU A 297 -6.80 -6.28 -7.19
N GLN A 298 -6.93 -4.98 -7.04
CA GLN A 298 -5.80 -4.05 -7.01
C GLN A 298 -5.14 -3.92 -5.63
N LYS A 299 -5.74 -4.52 -4.59
CA LYS A 299 -5.25 -4.50 -3.22
C LYS A 299 -4.67 -5.84 -2.79
N ILE A 300 -4.94 -6.93 -3.51
CA ILE A 300 -4.56 -8.29 -3.09
C ILE A 300 -3.36 -8.82 -3.84
N PHE A 301 -2.50 -9.52 -3.10
CA PHE A 301 -1.24 -10.05 -3.58
C PHE A 301 -1.02 -11.47 -3.10
N ASP A 302 -0.40 -12.29 -3.94
CA ASP A 302 0.10 -13.61 -3.60
C ASP A 302 1.62 -13.66 -3.76
N ALA A 303 2.29 -14.48 -2.96
CA ALA A 303 3.67 -14.86 -3.19
C ALA A 303 3.67 -16.30 -3.68
N GLU A 304 4.02 -16.48 -4.95
CA GLU A 304 3.93 -17.75 -5.65
C GLU A 304 5.29 -18.30 -6.01
N TRP A 305 5.43 -19.63 -5.96
CA TRP A 305 6.62 -20.30 -6.42
C TRP A 305 6.59 -20.50 -7.93
N THR A 306 7.64 -20.05 -8.60
CA THR A 306 7.82 -20.19 -10.03
C THR A 306 9.09 -20.99 -10.32
N GLU A 307 9.01 -21.99 -11.19
CA GLU A 307 10.19 -22.73 -11.65
C GLU A 307 11.08 -21.80 -12.49
N SER A 308 12.33 -21.65 -12.09
CA SER A 308 13.29 -20.75 -12.73
C SER A 308 14.67 -21.40 -12.77
N PRO A 309 14.96 -22.21 -13.78
CA PRO A 309 16.24 -22.89 -13.88
C PRO A 309 17.39 -21.86 -14.03
N ILE A 310 18.54 -22.19 -13.47
CA ILE A 310 19.75 -21.40 -13.74
C ILE A 310 20.05 -21.52 -15.22
N ALA A 311 20.09 -20.37 -15.91
CA ALA A 311 20.45 -20.36 -17.33
C ALA A 311 21.84 -21.01 -17.48
N ALA A 312 21.91 -22.02 -18.35
CA ALA A 312 23.18 -22.62 -18.72
C ALA A 312 24.01 -21.56 -19.48
N VAL A 313 24.77 -20.76 -18.72
CA VAL A 313 25.76 -19.89 -19.33
C VAL A 313 26.87 -20.80 -19.85
N PRO A 314 27.18 -20.78 -21.18
CA PRO A 314 28.37 -21.43 -21.64
C PRO A 314 29.55 -20.84 -20.90
N ALA A 315 30.25 -21.65 -20.14
CA ALA A 315 31.30 -21.21 -19.24
C ALA A 315 32.39 -20.43 -20.03
N PRO A 316 32.49 -19.12 -19.89
CA PRO A 316 33.76 -18.44 -19.93
C PRO A 316 34.32 -18.35 -18.50
N GLU A 317 35.60 -18.37 -18.37
CA GLU A 317 36.38 -18.33 -17.11
C GLU A 317 36.11 -17.22 -16.07
N PRO A 318 35.15 -16.26 -16.21
CA PRO A 318 34.90 -15.24 -15.17
C PRO A 318 34.19 -15.77 -13.91
N ALA A 319 33.55 -16.94 -13.95
CA ALA A 319 32.93 -17.51 -12.75
C ALA A 319 33.92 -17.82 -11.61
N ALA A 320 35.20 -17.97 -11.93
CA ALA A 320 36.25 -18.17 -10.94
C ALA A 320 36.63 -16.88 -10.20
N GLU A 321 36.50 -15.71 -10.83
CA GLU A 321 36.84 -14.41 -10.21
C GLU A 321 35.79 -13.95 -9.21
N THR A 322 34.49 -14.21 -9.46
CA THR A 322 33.38 -13.79 -8.57
C THR A 322 33.34 -14.53 -7.23
N THR A 323 34.00 -15.70 -7.14
CA THR A 323 34.06 -16.49 -5.90
C THR A 323 35.43 -16.47 -5.23
N ARG A 324 36.43 -15.76 -5.83
CA ARG A 324 37.78 -15.64 -5.28
C ARG A 324 37.79 -14.73 -4.07
N GLY A 325 38.37 -15.18 -2.95
CA GLY A 325 38.52 -14.41 -1.73
C GLY A 325 38.22 -15.21 -0.47
N SER A 326 37.90 -14.54 0.62
CA SER A 326 37.57 -15.14 1.89
C SER A 326 36.07 -15.38 2.03
N TRP A 327 35.74 -16.53 2.56
CA TRP A 327 34.38 -17.00 2.85
C TRP A 327 34.26 -17.31 4.34
N LEU A 328 33.16 -16.86 4.96
CA LEU A 328 32.83 -17.23 6.34
C LEU A 328 31.64 -18.19 6.30
N VAL A 329 31.83 -19.37 6.90
CA VAL A 329 30.80 -20.40 7.03
C VAL A 329 30.41 -20.51 8.49
N LEU A 330 29.13 -20.29 8.77
CA LEU A 330 28.56 -20.30 10.11
C LEU A 330 27.55 -21.44 10.23
N ALA A 331 27.58 -22.17 11.32
CA ALA A 331 26.60 -23.18 11.67
C ALA A 331 26.48 -23.29 13.19
N ASP A 332 25.35 -23.84 13.67
CA ASP A 332 25.21 -24.20 15.07
C ASP A 332 26.16 -25.37 15.38
N ALA A 333 27.09 -25.15 16.31
CA ALA A 333 28.01 -26.17 16.72
C ALA A 333 27.39 -27.24 17.64
N THR A 334 26.22 -26.97 18.22
CA THR A 334 25.46 -27.93 19.03
C THR A 334 24.77 -28.96 18.14
N VAL A 335 24.83 -30.22 18.49
CA VAL A 335 24.21 -31.35 17.73
C VAL A 335 23.13 -32.04 18.55
N ASP A 336 22.46 -31.27 19.40
CA ASP A 336 21.44 -31.77 20.32
C ASP A 336 20.10 -32.12 19.65
N ALA A 337 19.92 -31.76 18.39
CA ALA A 337 18.76 -32.07 17.58
C ALA A 337 19.15 -32.57 16.17
N PRO A 338 18.37 -33.46 15.56
CA PRO A 338 18.67 -34.03 14.23
C PRO A 338 18.86 -32.96 13.13
N GLY A 339 18.06 -31.91 13.11
CA GLY A 339 18.17 -30.84 12.14
C GLY A 339 19.43 -29.98 12.29
N LYS A 340 19.88 -29.75 13.52
CA LYS A 340 21.14 -29.07 13.81
C LYS A 340 22.35 -29.91 13.41
N ALA A 341 22.33 -31.22 13.70
CA ALA A 341 23.34 -32.17 13.27
C ALA A 341 23.48 -32.20 11.75
N GLN A 342 22.35 -32.17 11.03
CA GLN A 342 22.32 -32.12 9.57
C GLN A 342 22.91 -30.82 9.01
N ALA A 343 22.50 -29.66 9.53
CA ALA A 343 23.04 -28.38 9.12
C ALA A 343 24.55 -28.29 9.35
N LYS A 344 25.03 -28.81 10.50
CA LYS A 344 26.45 -28.90 10.81
C LYS A 344 27.20 -29.80 9.82
N SER A 345 26.65 -30.99 9.51
CA SER A 345 27.24 -31.88 8.51
C SER A 345 27.33 -31.23 7.13
N MET A 346 26.24 -30.58 6.68
CA MET A 346 26.27 -29.86 5.39
C MET A 346 27.30 -28.71 5.38
N ALA A 347 27.47 -28.01 6.51
CA ALA A 347 28.47 -26.96 6.62
C ALA A 347 29.89 -27.53 6.54
N ASP A 348 30.20 -28.64 7.26
CA ASP A 348 31.51 -29.28 7.24
C ASP A 348 31.84 -29.81 5.85
N ASP A 349 30.90 -30.47 5.16
CA ASP A 349 31.07 -30.99 3.82
C ASP A 349 31.26 -29.84 2.80
N PHE A 350 30.48 -28.74 2.95
CA PHE A 350 30.63 -27.55 2.15
C PHE A 350 32.02 -26.93 2.32
N VAL A 351 32.54 -26.79 3.52
CA VAL A 351 33.89 -26.28 3.81
C VAL A 351 34.95 -27.12 3.09
N GLN A 352 34.83 -28.44 3.09
CA GLN A 352 35.76 -29.34 2.39
C GLN A 352 35.73 -29.14 0.89
N GLN A 353 34.54 -29.05 0.30
CA GLN A 353 34.39 -28.91 -1.15
C GLN A 353 34.71 -27.48 -1.65
N TRP A 354 34.39 -26.42 -0.85
CA TRP A 354 34.52 -25.04 -1.29
C TRP A 354 35.92 -24.47 -1.15
N ARG A 355 36.72 -25.02 -0.22
CA ARG A 355 38.11 -24.59 0.02
C ARG A 355 39.00 -24.84 -1.19
N SER A 356 39.78 -23.85 -1.58
CA SER A 356 40.72 -23.93 -2.71
C SER A 356 41.85 -22.89 -2.53
N PRO A 357 42.92 -22.91 -3.34
CA PRO A 357 43.98 -21.90 -3.25
C PRO A 357 43.46 -20.45 -3.48
N MET A 358 42.34 -20.31 -4.18
CA MET A 358 41.71 -19.00 -4.50
C MET A 358 40.63 -18.61 -3.47
N ARG A 359 40.24 -19.52 -2.59
CA ARG A 359 39.15 -19.34 -1.62
C ARG A 359 39.61 -19.77 -0.23
N ARG A 360 39.74 -18.80 0.66
CA ARG A 360 39.96 -19.07 2.09
C ARG A 360 38.57 -19.24 2.72
N VAL A 361 38.47 -20.26 3.58
CA VAL A 361 37.21 -20.51 4.30
C VAL A 361 37.46 -20.50 5.77
N HIS A 362 36.83 -19.59 6.48
CA HIS A 362 36.82 -19.49 7.95
C HIS A 362 35.49 -20.06 8.45
N THR A 363 35.51 -20.61 9.66
CA THR A 363 34.33 -21.21 10.30
C THR A 363 34.13 -20.68 11.70
N ALA A 364 32.89 -20.48 12.12
CA ALA A 364 32.58 -20.14 13.51
C ALA A 364 31.18 -20.72 13.89
N ASP A 365 30.97 -20.87 15.20
CA ASP A 365 29.63 -21.12 15.73
C ASP A 365 28.80 -19.84 15.64
N ILE A 366 27.62 -19.92 15.02
CA ILE A 366 26.72 -18.78 14.86
C ILE A 366 26.21 -18.20 16.18
N HIS A 367 26.15 -19.01 17.24
CA HIS A 367 25.70 -18.60 18.57
C HIS A 367 26.82 -18.02 19.44
N ASP A 368 28.07 -18.16 19.03
CA ASP A 368 29.23 -17.53 19.69
C ASP A 368 29.58 -16.19 19.03
N GLU A 369 29.01 -15.12 19.57
CA GLU A 369 29.25 -13.76 19.07
C GLU A 369 30.75 -13.41 19.01
N SER A 370 31.55 -13.85 19.99
CA SER A 370 32.99 -13.58 20.03
C SER A 370 33.73 -14.29 18.91
N ALA A 371 33.36 -15.56 18.64
CA ALA A 371 33.92 -16.34 17.54
C ALA A 371 33.54 -15.76 16.17
N VAL A 372 32.31 -15.33 16.02
CA VAL A 372 31.80 -14.65 14.80
C VAL A 372 32.60 -13.36 14.55
N LEU A 373 32.74 -12.49 15.54
CA LEU A 373 33.47 -11.23 15.42
C LEU A 373 34.96 -11.47 15.13
N ALA A 374 35.59 -12.47 15.78
CA ALA A 374 36.99 -12.83 15.52
C ALA A 374 37.18 -13.31 14.07
N ALA A 375 36.30 -14.18 13.58
CA ALA A 375 36.34 -14.67 12.21
C ALA A 375 36.15 -13.54 11.17
N PHE A 376 35.30 -12.57 11.46
CA PHE A 376 35.16 -11.36 10.61
C PHE A 376 36.45 -10.50 10.64
N ALA A 377 37.07 -10.31 11.81
CA ALA A 377 38.31 -9.54 11.91
C ALA A 377 39.45 -10.21 11.13
N GLU A 378 39.56 -11.54 11.17
CA GLU A 378 40.55 -12.29 10.38
C GLU A 378 40.33 -12.13 8.88
N THR A 379 39.08 -12.22 8.43
CA THR A 379 38.72 -12.06 7.01
C THR A 379 38.95 -10.63 6.51
N ALA A 380 38.67 -9.62 7.33
CA ALA A 380 38.87 -8.21 6.98
C ALA A 380 40.35 -7.81 6.94
N GLY A 381 41.20 -8.50 7.66
CA GLY A 381 42.65 -8.24 7.75
C GLY A 381 43.50 -8.77 6.58
N ASP A 382 42.93 -9.51 5.64
CA ASP A 382 43.62 -10.10 4.49
C ASP A 382 43.33 -9.36 3.16
N PRO A 383 44.22 -8.44 2.75
CA PRO A 383 44.03 -7.69 1.52
C PRO A 383 44.14 -8.51 0.23
N GLU A 384 44.81 -9.68 0.30
CA GLU A 384 44.95 -10.57 -0.85
C GLU A 384 43.69 -11.42 -1.09
N HIS A 385 42.88 -11.63 -0.05
CA HIS A 385 41.67 -12.41 -0.08
C HIS A 385 40.51 -11.62 0.54
N PRO A 386 39.97 -10.60 -0.14
CA PRO A 386 38.86 -9.81 0.39
C PRO A 386 37.62 -10.69 0.68
N PRO A 387 36.83 -10.39 1.69
CA PRO A 387 35.59 -11.14 1.97
C PRO A 387 34.62 -11.05 0.80
N VAL A 388 34.09 -12.20 0.39
CA VAL A 388 33.17 -12.36 -0.75
C VAL A 388 31.80 -12.76 -0.27
N GLY A 389 31.72 -13.70 0.67
CA GLY A 389 30.43 -14.22 1.10
C GLY A 389 30.44 -14.76 2.53
N VAL A 390 29.27 -14.70 3.13
CA VAL A 390 28.95 -15.33 4.42
C VAL A 390 27.85 -16.35 4.15
N VAL A 391 28.08 -17.60 4.52
CA VAL A 391 27.12 -18.70 4.35
C VAL A 391 26.71 -19.19 5.73
N VAL A 392 25.44 -19.10 6.06
CA VAL A 392 24.90 -19.52 7.35
C VAL A 392 24.03 -20.76 7.14
N PHE A 393 24.46 -21.90 7.67
CA PHE A 393 23.66 -23.12 7.68
C PHE A 393 22.75 -23.13 8.89
N VAL A 394 21.45 -23.11 8.63
CA VAL A 394 20.41 -23.08 9.66
C VAL A 394 19.87 -24.49 9.87
N GLY A 395 19.82 -24.91 11.12
CA GLY A 395 19.30 -26.23 11.51
C GLY A 395 17.81 -26.39 11.15
N GLY A 396 17.47 -27.57 10.69
CA GLY A 396 16.11 -27.89 10.26
C GLY A 396 15.21 -28.34 11.39
N ALA A 397 14.03 -28.86 10.99
CA ALA A 397 12.84 -29.15 11.76
C ALA A 397 13.05 -29.92 13.07
N SER A 398 12.37 -29.43 14.10
CA SER A 398 11.98 -30.24 15.27
C SER A 398 10.59 -30.83 15.02
N SER A 399 10.29 -31.94 15.67
CA SER A 399 8.92 -32.53 15.64
C SER A 399 7.91 -31.75 16.50
N ARG A 400 8.35 -30.76 17.26
CA ARG A 400 7.56 -29.97 18.18
C ARG A 400 7.59 -28.49 17.77
N LEU A 401 6.41 -27.88 17.64
CA LEU A 401 6.28 -26.47 17.27
C LEU A 401 6.84 -25.50 18.33
N ASP A 402 6.85 -25.86 19.62
CA ASP A 402 7.50 -25.06 20.67
C ASP A 402 9.01 -24.93 20.44
N ASP A 403 9.65 -26.06 20.07
CA ASP A 403 11.10 -26.08 19.77
C ASP A 403 11.41 -25.29 18.49
N GLU A 404 10.52 -25.39 17.49
CA GLU A 404 10.57 -24.60 16.25
C GLU A 404 10.50 -23.11 16.52
N LEU A 405 9.59 -22.69 17.43
CA LEU A 405 9.41 -21.29 17.79
C LEU A 405 10.67 -20.71 18.49
N ALA A 406 11.25 -21.47 19.42
CA ALA A 406 12.47 -21.06 20.11
C ALA A 406 13.67 -21.01 19.16
N ALA A 407 13.82 -22.04 18.31
CA ALA A 407 14.88 -22.09 17.31
C ALA A 407 14.79 -20.92 16.30
N ALA A 408 13.58 -20.60 15.82
CA ALA A 408 13.36 -19.49 14.93
C ALA A 408 13.83 -18.16 15.52
N ARG A 409 13.43 -17.86 16.75
CA ARG A 409 13.79 -16.62 17.44
C ARG A 409 15.30 -16.52 17.68
N ASP A 410 15.93 -17.60 18.15
CA ASP A 410 17.36 -17.65 18.41
C ASP A 410 18.18 -17.53 17.12
N THR A 411 17.73 -18.15 16.04
CA THR A 411 18.36 -18.03 14.71
C THR A 411 18.27 -16.59 14.17
N VAL A 412 17.10 -15.95 14.25
CA VAL A 412 16.93 -14.55 13.84
C VAL A 412 17.87 -13.65 14.65
N TRP A 413 17.98 -13.87 15.97
CA TRP A 413 18.92 -13.13 16.81
C TRP A 413 20.38 -13.31 16.39
N SER A 414 20.80 -14.56 16.16
CA SER A 414 22.17 -14.87 15.75
C SER A 414 22.52 -14.24 14.39
N ILE A 415 21.59 -14.27 13.43
CA ILE A 415 21.80 -13.58 12.13
C ILE A 415 21.89 -12.07 12.32
N THR A 416 21.16 -11.49 13.27
CA THR A 416 21.30 -10.07 13.62
C THR A 416 22.73 -9.74 14.07
N THR A 417 23.36 -10.62 14.85
CA THR A 417 24.78 -10.48 15.25
C THR A 417 25.71 -10.54 14.03
N VAL A 418 25.46 -11.42 13.08
CA VAL A 418 26.21 -11.50 11.81
C VAL A 418 26.10 -10.18 11.03
N VAL A 419 24.88 -9.63 10.91
CA VAL A 419 24.65 -8.35 10.23
C VAL A 419 25.40 -7.21 10.92
N ARG A 420 25.39 -7.15 12.26
CA ARG A 420 26.18 -6.16 13.04
C ARG A 420 27.67 -6.29 12.78
N ALA A 421 28.19 -7.53 12.75
CA ALA A 421 29.59 -7.79 12.47
C ALA A 421 29.99 -7.28 11.08
N VAL A 422 29.17 -7.54 10.06
CA VAL A 422 29.40 -7.03 8.70
C VAL A 422 29.41 -5.50 8.69
N VAL A 423 28.38 -4.86 9.25
CA VAL A 423 28.22 -3.40 9.24
C VAL A 423 29.29 -2.68 10.06
N GLY A 424 29.68 -3.25 11.21
CA GLY A 424 30.64 -2.64 12.14
C GLY A 424 32.12 -2.83 11.77
N THR A 425 32.44 -3.91 11.06
CA THR A 425 33.85 -4.28 10.79
C THR A 425 34.23 -4.01 9.35
N TRP A 426 33.29 -3.95 8.45
CA TRP A 426 33.55 -3.93 7.02
C TRP A 426 33.51 -2.52 6.42
N HIS A 427 34.57 -2.12 5.75
CA HIS A 427 34.69 -0.86 5.00
C HIS A 427 34.98 -1.18 3.53
N GLY A 428 34.01 -1.06 2.65
CA GLY A 428 34.12 -1.35 1.24
C GLY A 428 32.92 -2.14 0.70
N ARG A 429 33.15 -2.98 -0.32
CA ARG A 429 32.08 -3.80 -0.90
C ARG A 429 31.64 -4.85 0.11
N SER A 430 30.37 -4.82 0.52
CA SER A 430 29.80 -5.77 1.47
C SER A 430 29.88 -7.22 0.97
N PRO A 431 30.27 -8.20 1.81
CA PRO A 431 30.14 -9.61 1.46
C PRO A 431 28.67 -9.97 1.31
N ARG A 432 28.38 -10.91 0.42
CA ARG A 432 27.03 -11.41 0.21
C ARG A 432 26.62 -12.37 1.33
N LEU A 433 25.36 -12.27 1.82
CA LEU A 433 24.86 -13.12 2.89
C LEU A 433 23.92 -14.22 2.32
N TRP A 434 24.24 -15.46 2.62
CA TRP A 434 23.47 -16.63 2.23
C TRP A 434 22.96 -17.35 3.46
N LEU A 435 21.64 -17.55 3.55
CA LEU A 435 20.99 -18.36 4.58
C LEU A 435 20.60 -19.68 3.94
N VAL A 436 21.07 -20.81 4.48
CA VAL A 436 20.86 -22.13 3.88
C VAL A 436 20.05 -22.98 4.83
N THR A 437 18.91 -23.49 4.35
CA THR A 437 18.04 -24.43 5.05
C THR A 437 17.90 -25.74 4.28
N GLY A 438 17.39 -26.79 4.91
CA GLY A 438 17.22 -28.09 4.29
C GLY A 438 15.76 -28.57 4.35
N GLY A 439 14.99 -28.42 3.27
CA GLY A 439 13.59 -28.83 3.19
C GLY A 439 12.64 -28.06 4.12
N GLY A 440 13.02 -26.82 4.47
CA GLY A 440 12.29 -26.02 5.46
C GLY A 440 11.18 -25.16 4.88
N LEU A 441 11.18 -24.88 3.57
CA LEU A 441 10.15 -24.07 2.93
C LEU A 441 9.07 -24.97 2.28
N SER A 442 7.81 -24.56 2.36
CA SER A 442 6.71 -25.16 1.63
C SER A 442 6.71 -24.60 0.20
N VAL A 443 6.95 -25.45 -0.79
CA VAL A 443 6.92 -25.11 -2.22
C VAL A 443 5.62 -25.58 -2.85
N ALA A 444 5.13 -26.75 -2.45
CA ALA A 444 3.85 -27.30 -2.86
C ALA A 444 2.85 -27.27 -1.68
N ASP A 445 1.55 -27.31 -1.99
CA ASP A 445 0.48 -27.21 -0.99
C ASP A 445 0.46 -28.37 0.03
N ASP A 446 1.02 -29.52 -0.34
CA ASP A 446 1.16 -30.71 0.50
C ASP A 446 2.47 -30.75 1.31
N GLU A 447 3.39 -29.82 1.07
CA GLU A 447 4.61 -29.67 1.87
C GLU A 447 4.32 -28.81 3.10
N PRO A 448 4.45 -29.34 4.32
CA PRO A 448 4.17 -28.56 5.54
C PRO A 448 5.21 -27.45 5.77
N GLY A 449 6.46 -27.64 5.30
CA GLY A 449 7.58 -26.77 5.63
C GLY A 449 7.86 -26.71 7.15
N THR A 450 8.70 -25.77 7.58
CA THR A 450 8.95 -25.47 9.00
C THR A 450 8.75 -23.97 9.27
N PRO A 451 7.98 -23.61 10.29
CA PRO A 451 7.82 -22.18 10.63
C PRO A 451 9.13 -21.48 10.98
N ALA A 452 10.12 -22.21 11.50
CA ALA A 452 11.45 -21.68 11.79
C ALA A 452 12.19 -21.20 10.53
N ALA A 453 12.26 -22.03 9.49
CA ALA A 453 12.88 -21.67 8.22
C ALA A 453 12.10 -20.55 7.52
N ALA A 454 10.77 -20.62 7.52
CA ALA A 454 9.91 -19.64 6.88
C ALA A 454 9.99 -18.25 7.53
N SER A 455 10.26 -18.16 8.84
CA SER A 455 10.45 -16.88 9.54
C SER A 455 11.60 -16.05 8.94
N LEU A 456 12.60 -16.71 8.36
CA LEU A 456 13.76 -16.06 7.73
C LEU A 456 13.38 -15.30 6.45
N LYS A 457 12.27 -15.64 5.79
CA LYS A 457 11.76 -14.85 4.66
C LYS A 457 11.52 -13.40 5.09
N GLY A 458 10.91 -13.18 6.27
CA GLY A 458 10.69 -11.84 6.82
C GLY A 458 11.99 -11.06 7.00
N LEU A 459 13.03 -11.73 7.51
CA LEU A 459 14.35 -11.12 7.69
C LEU A 459 15.00 -10.76 6.35
N VAL A 460 15.00 -11.68 5.39
CA VAL A 460 15.56 -11.46 4.04
C VAL A 460 14.89 -10.27 3.36
N ARG A 461 13.56 -10.18 3.42
CA ARG A 461 12.79 -9.06 2.87
C ARG A 461 13.16 -7.72 3.50
N VAL A 462 13.38 -7.67 4.81
CA VAL A 462 13.78 -6.43 5.50
C VAL A 462 15.23 -6.08 5.18
N LEU A 463 16.15 -7.05 5.19
CA LEU A 463 17.56 -6.83 4.87
C LEU A 463 17.76 -6.35 3.43
N ALA A 464 16.88 -6.73 2.50
CA ALA A 464 16.90 -6.24 1.13
C ALA A 464 16.77 -4.71 1.03
N PHE A 465 16.16 -4.06 2.02
CA PHE A 465 16.01 -2.60 2.11
C PHE A 465 16.99 -1.94 3.09
N GLU A 466 17.28 -2.58 4.23
CA GLU A 466 18.23 -2.01 5.19
C GLU A 466 19.69 -2.14 4.72
N HIS A 467 20.02 -3.27 4.11
CA HIS A 467 21.37 -3.62 3.67
C HIS A 467 21.37 -4.26 2.27
N PRO A 468 20.94 -3.53 1.22
CA PRO A 468 20.80 -4.08 -0.14
C PRO A 468 22.12 -4.64 -0.70
N ASP A 469 23.26 -4.16 -0.23
CA ASP A 469 24.58 -4.63 -0.65
C ASP A 469 24.89 -6.06 -0.26
N MET A 470 24.34 -6.51 0.86
CA MET A 470 24.50 -7.89 1.29
C MET A 470 23.79 -8.87 0.36
N ARG A 471 22.87 -8.39 -0.50
CA ARG A 471 22.04 -9.22 -1.40
C ARG A 471 21.63 -10.52 -0.71
N THR A 472 21.09 -10.39 0.51
CA THR A 472 20.73 -11.52 1.36
C THR A 472 19.82 -12.48 0.63
N THR A 473 20.20 -13.76 0.60
CA THR A 473 19.46 -14.80 -0.13
C THR A 473 19.20 -15.98 0.81
N LEU A 474 17.96 -16.44 0.89
CA LEU A 474 17.56 -17.68 1.53
C LEU A 474 17.50 -18.80 0.48
N VAL A 475 18.27 -19.86 0.71
CA VAL A 475 18.31 -21.04 -0.17
C VAL A 475 17.87 -22.26 0.61
N ASP A 476 16.75 -22.84 0.23
CA ASP A 476 16.24 -24.09 0.82
C ASP A 476 16.58 -25.26 -0.09
N LEU A 477 17.36 -26.20 0.42
CA LEU A 477 17.93 -27.32 -0.34
C LEU A 477 17.12 -28.61 -0.14
N ASP A 478 17.01 -29.40 -1.19
CA ASP A 478 16.53 -30.77 -1.08
C ASP A 478 17.62 -31.66 -0.46
N ILE A 479 17.35 -32.10 0.77
CA ILE A 479 18.29 -32.92 1.55
C ILE A 479 18.28 -34.40 1.16
N THR A 480 17.35 -34.84 0.32
CA THR A 480 17.25 -36.23 -0.17
C THR A 480 18.17 -36.52 -1.34
N GLN A 481 18.77 -35.47 -1.93
CA GLN A 481 19.73 -35.54 -3.02
C GLN A 481 21.05 -34.85 -2.65
N ASP A 482 21.90 -34.55 -3.62
CA ASP A 482 23.15 -33.81 -3.36
C ASP A 482 22.92 -32.31 -3.20
N PRO A 483 22.70 -31.78 -1.96
CA PRO A 483 22.36 -30.38 -1.73
C PRO A 483 23.53 -29.42 -2.06
N LEU A 484 24.78 -29.90 -1.99
CA LEU A 484 25.94 -29.03 -2.16
C LEU A 484 26.22 -28.69 -3.63
N THR A 485 25.81 -29.55 -4.56
CA THR A 485 25.87 -29.24 -5.99
C THR A 485 24.93 -28.10 -6.32
N ALA A 486 23.69 -28.11 -5.80
CA ALA A 486 22.72 -27.03 -5.98
C ALA A 486 23.24 -25.71 -5.34
N LEU A 487 23.70 -25.75 -4.09
CA LEU A 487 24.28 -24.59 -3.41
C LEU A 487 25.47 -24.01 -4.18
N SER A 488 26.39 -24.86 -4.62
CA SER A 488 27.56 -24.44 -5.39
C SER A 488 27.18 -23.77 -6.71
N ALA A 489 26.09 -24.22 -7.36
CA ALA A 489 25.57 -23.58 -8.57
C ALA A 489 25.01 -22.17 -8.26
N GLU A 490 24.26 -21.99 -7.17
CA GLU A 490 23.78 -20.67 -6.75
C GLU A 490 24.93 -19.69 -6.47
N LEU A 491 25.94 -20.13 -5.70
CA LEU A 491 27.08 -19.30 -5.34
C LEU A 491 27.92 -18.87 -6.55
N ARG A 492 28.11 -19.76 -7.54
CA ARG A 492 28.85 -19.44 -8.76
C ARG A 492 28.08 -18.50 -9.68
N ASN A 493 26.76 -18.63 -9.73
CA ASN A 493 25.90 -17.84 -10.60
C ASN A 493 25.57 -16.44 -10.03
N ALA A 494 25.95 -16.19 -8.80
CA ALA A 494 25.59 -15.01 -8.00
C ALA A 494 26.07 -13.64 -8.54
N GLY A 495 26.91 -13.61 -9.60
CA GLY A 495 27.49 -12.39 -10.16
C GLY A 495 26.94 -11.98 -11.53
N SER A 496 26.07 -12.77 -12.17
CA SER A 496 25.82 -12.68 -13.60
C SER A 496 24.65 -11.78 -14.02
N GLY A 497 23.94 -11.11 -13.12
CA GLY A 497 22.76 -10.30 -13.46
C GLY A 497 22.57 -9.03 -12.65
N SER A 498 21.82 -8.08 -13.21
CA SER A 498 21.40 -6.84 -12.51
C SER A 498 20.35 -7.12 -11.42
N ARG A 499 19.60 -8.22 -11.54
CA ARG A 499 18.60 -8.67 -10.56
C ARG A 499 19.08 -9.94 -9.85
N HIS A 500 18.62 -10.16 -8.64
CA HIS A 500 18.90 -11.37 -7.86
C HIS A 500 17.61 -11.93 -7.27
N ASP A 501 17.56 -13.26 -7.15
CA ASP A 501 16.51 -13.95 -6.41
C ASP A 501 16.87 -13.94 -4.92
N ASP A 502 15.90 -13.61 -4.08
CA ASP A 502 16.10 -13.47 -2.62
C ASP A 502 15.63 -14.69 -1.84
N VAL A 503 14.66 -15.45 -2.34
CA VAL A 503 14.18 -16.70 -1.76
C VAL A 503 14.12 -17.76 -2.84
N ILE A 504 14.89 -18.84 -2.63
CA ILE A 504 15.11 -19.92 -3.59
C ILE A 504 14.84 -21.25 -2.90
N ALA A 505 14.21 -22.19 -3.59
CA ALA A 505 14.07 -23.57 -3.13
C ALA A 505 14.45 -24.55 -4.24
N TRP A 506 15.14 -25.61 -3.86
CA TRP A 506 15.46 -26.73 -4.72
C TRP A 506 14.63 -27.96 -4.32
N ARG A 507 14.07 -28.66 -5.29
CA ARG A 507 13.35 -29.94 -5.14
C ARG A 507 13.82 -30.88 -6.24
N GLY A 508 14.70 -31.80 -5.87
CA GLY A 508 15.47 -32.57 -6.86
C GLY A 508 16.36 -31.65 -7.69
N GLU A 509 16.25 -31.80 -9.01
CA GLU A 509 16.99 -30.95 -9.98
C GLU A 509 16.22 -29.66 -10.34
N ARG A 510 15.03 -29.46 -9.80
CA ARG A 510 14.17 -28.31 -10.10
C ARG A 510 14.42 -27.17 -9.13
N ARG A 511 14.65 -25.98 -9.67
CA ARG A 511 14.85 -24.75 -8.95
C ARG A 511 13.61 -23.90 -8.97
N PHE A 512 13.13 -23.47 -7.81
CA PHE A 512 11.97 -22.61 -7.62
C PHE A 512 12.39 -21.29 -6.98
N VAL A 513 11.72 -20.22 -7.35
CA VAL A 513 11.90 -18.88 -6.79
C VAL A 513 10.56 -18.27 -6.46
N GLU A 514 10.50 -17.50 -5.39
CA GLU A 514 9.27 -16.82 -5.01
C GLU A 514 9.08 -15.53 -5.84
N ARG A 515 7.84 -15.26 -6.26
CA ARG A 515 7.45 -14.05 -7.03
C ARG A 515 6.20 -13.46 -6.41
N LEU A 516 6.16 -12.13 -6.30
CA LEU A 516 4.97 -11.39 -5.90
C LEU A 516 4.11 -11.10 -7.12
N SER A 517 2.85 -11.52 -7.06
CA SER A 517 1.86 -11.32 -8.12
C SER A 517 0.57 -10.72 -7.57
N ARG A 518 -0.26 -10.15 -8.45
CA ARG A 518 -1.64 -9.81 -8.10
C ARG A 518 -2.43 -11.09 -7.90
N ALA A 519 -3.17 -11.16 -6.80
CA ALA A 519 -4.04 -12.29 -6.54
C ALA A 519 -5.36 -12.15 -7.30
N THR A 520 -5.96 -13.29 -7.66
CA THR A 520 -7.31 -13.37 -8.22
C THR A 520 -8.23 -14.14 -7.27
N ILE A 521 -9.49 -13.72 -7.16
CA ILE A 521 -10.49 -14.37 -6.32
C ILE A 521 -11.63 -14.90 -7.19
N ASP A 522 -11.95 -16.20 -7.05
CA ASP A 522 -13.18 -16.78 -7.58
C ASP A 522 -14.26 -16.78 -6.49
N VAL A 523 -15.19 -15.83 -6.56
CA VAL A 523 -16.27 -15.64 -5.56
C VAL A 523 -17.46 -16.55 -5.82
N SER A 524 -17.47 -17.31 -6.91
CA SER A 524 -18.64 -18.16 -7.32
C SER A 524 -18.94 -19.31 -6.35
N LYS A 525 -18.04 -19.61 -5.42
CA LYS A 525 -18.15 -20.73 -4.44
C LYS A 525 -18.43 -20.28 -3.00
N GLY A 526 -18.89 -19.03 -2.79
CA GLY A 526 -18.99 -18.40 -1.47
C GLY A 526 -19.82 -19.22 -0.46
N HIS A 527 -19.16 -19.61 0.65
CA HIS A 527 -19.82 -20.14 1.84
C HIS A 527 -20.08 -19.00 2.84
N PRO A 528 -21.15 -19.10 3.67
CA PRO A 528 -21.34 -18.13 4.76
C PRO A 528 -20.12 -18.14 5.69
N VAL A 529 -19.46 -16.98 5.81
CA VAL A 529 -18.25 -16.83 6.61
C VAL A 529 -18.55 -16.85 8.12
N VAL A 530 -19.69 -16.32 8.53
CA VAL A 530 -20.16 -16.29 9.91
C VAL A 530 -21.48 -17.04 10.02
N ARG A 531 -21.56 -18.00 10.96
CA ARG A 531 -22.81 -18.73 11.22
C ARG A 531 -23.66 -18.01 12.27
N GLN A 532 -24.95 -17.91 11.99
CA GLN A 532 -25.93 -17.33 12.91
C GLN A 532 -25.90 -18.02 14.27
N GLY A 533 -25.78 -17.21 15.32
CA GLY A 533 -25.81 -17.69 16.71
C GLY A 533 -24.54 -18.41 17.19
N ALA A 534 -23.53 -18.62 16.34
CA ALA A 534 -22.29 -19.26 16.70
C ALA A 534 -21.36 -18.37 17.54
N SER A 535 -20.36 -19.02 18.15
CA SER A 535 -19.35 -18.34 18.99
C SER A 535 -18.04 -18.12 18.21
N TYR A 536 -17.37 -17.01 18.50
CA TYR A 536 -16.11 -16.60 17.88
C TYR A 536 -15.13 -16.06 18.94
N VAL A 537 -13.83 -16.23 18.72
CA VAL A 537 -12.77 -15.70 19.59
C VAL A 537 -11.90 -14.73 18.82
N VAL A 538 -11.56 -13.60 19.42
CA VAL A 538 -10.66 -12.60 18.85
C VAL A 538 -9.57 -12.25 19.87
N THR A 539 -8.31 -12.66 19.62
CA THR A 539 -7.18 -12.19 20.42
C THR A 539 -6.76 -10.79 19.97
N GLY A 540 -6.26 -9.96 20.88
CA GLY A 540 -6.10 -8.51 20.58
C GLY A 540 -7.44 -7.80 20.39
N GLY A 541 -8.53 -8.38 20.92
CA GLY A 541 -9.92 -7.98 20.68
C GLY A 541 -10.29 -6.59 21.19
N LEU A 542 -9.53 -6.03 22.14
CA LEU A 542 -9.70 -4.64 22.61
C LEU A 542 -8.88 -3.63 21.80
N GLY A 543 -7.99 -4.07 20.88
CA GLY A 543 -7.32 -3.16 19.95
C GLY A 543 -8.28 -2.62 18.89
N GLY A 544 -7.86 -1.56 18.18
CA GLY A 544 -8.70 -0.94 17.15
C GLY A 544 -9.18 -1.94 16.09
N LEU A 545 -8.28 -2.76 15.54
CA LEU A 545 -8.65 -3.82 14.58
C LEU A 545 -9.51 -4.92 15.20
N GLY A 546 -9.22 -5.28 16.47
CA GLY A 546 -10.01 -6.30 17.19
C GLY A 546 -11.46 -5.88 17.37
N LEU A 547 -11.74 -4.60 17.68
CA LEU A 547 -13.10 -4.06 17.80
C LEU A 547 -13.81 -3.99 16.45
N VAL A 548 -13.09 -3.66 15.35
CA VAL A 548 -13.66 -3.73 14.00
C VAL A 548 -14.09 -5.15 13.65
N VAL A 549 -13.23 -6.14 13.94
CA VAL A 549 -13.56 -7.56 13.74
C VAL A 549 -14.73 -8.00 14.61
N ALA A 550 -14.79 -7.56 15.88
CA ALA A 550 -15.91 -7.87 16.76
C ALA A 550 -17.24 -7.34 16.19
N ARG A 551 -17.24 -6.09 15.72
CA ARG A 551 -18.41 -5.47 15.05
C ARG A 551 -18.80 -6.26 13.80
N TRP A 552 -17.84 -6.57 12.93
CA TRP A 552 -18.07 -7.37 11.73
C TRP A 552 -18.72 -8.72 12.06
N LEU A 553 -18.24 -9.46 13.07
CA LEU A 553 -18.82 -10.73 13.51
C LEU A 553 -20.27 -10.58 13.96
N VAL A 554 -20.55 -9.55 14.78
CA VAL A 554 -21.90 -9.26 15.28
C VAL A 554 -22.84 -8.85 14.13
N ASP A 555 -22.37 -8.01 13.19
CA ASP A 555 -23.13 -7.59 12.02
C ASP A 555 -23.49 -8.77 11.11
N ARG A 556 -22.64 -9.80 11.05
CA ARG A 556 -22.89 -11.06 10.31
C ARG A 556 -23.70 -12.11 11.09
N GLY A 557 -24.09 -11.82 12.34
CA GLY A 557 -25.00 -12.65 13.14
C GLY A 557 -24.34 -13.59 14.14
N ALA A 558 -23.09 -13.35 14.52
CA ALA A 558 -22.47 -14.04 15.66
C ALA A 558 -23.33 -13.91 16.92
N GLY A 559 -23.58 -15.01 17.63
CA GLY A 559 -24.34 -15.00 18.89
C GLY A 559 -23.46 -14.66 20.09
N ARG A 560 -22.18 -15.02 20.03
CA ARG A 560 -21.21 -14.77 21.09
C ARG A 560 -19.84 -14.42 20.52
N VAL A 561 -19.21 -13.38 21.06
CA VAL A 561 -17.83 -12.98 20.70
C VAL A 561 -17.00 -12.85 21.99
N VAL A 562 -15.92 -13.61 22.08
CA VAL A 562 -14.96 -13.55 23.19
C VAL A 562 -13.73 -12.77 22.77
N LEU A 563 -13.47 -11.68 23.47
CA LEU A 563 -12.38 -10.75 23.21
C LEU A 563 -11.24 -10.93 24.20
N GLY A 564 -10.05 -11.31 23.72
CA GLY A 564 -8.84 -11.39 24.53
C GLY A 564 -8.07 -10.08 24.56
N GLY A 565 -7.67 -9.60 25.73
CA GLY A 565 -6.88 -8.37 25.91
C GLY A 565 -6.01 -8.39 27.16
N ARG A 566 -4.87 -7.67 27.16
CA ARG A 566 -3.95 -7.61 28.32
C ARG A 566 -4.46 -6.70 29.44
N SER A 567 -5.16 -5.65 29.10
CA SER A 567 -5.69 -4.63 30.03
C SER A 567 -7.21 -4.63 30.08
N ASP A 568 -7.77 -3.99 31.07
CA ASP A 568 -9.19 -3.72 31.11
C ASP A 568 -9.57 -2.74 30.00
N PRO A 569 -10.80 -2.79 29.47
CA PRO A 569 -11.25 -1.86 28.44
C PRO A 569 -11.30 -0.42 28.95
N THR A 570 -10.91 0.53 28.10
CA THR A 570 -11.06 1.97 28.37
C THR A 570 -12.54 2.39 28.30
N ASP A 571 -12.87 3.60 28.75
CA ASP A 571 -14.24 4.13 28.71
C ASP A 571 -14.79 4.18 27.27
N GLU A 572 -13.95 4.53 26.30
CA GLU A 572 -14.30 4.54 24.87
C GLU A 572 -14.58 3.13 24.36
N GLN A 573 -13.73 2.17 24.69
CA GLN A 573 -13.94 0.76 24.37
C GLN A 573 -15.20 0.20 25.05
N CYS A 574 -15.47 0.58 26.30
CA CYS A 574 -16.69 0.19 27.00
C CYS A 574 -17.96 0.65 26.26
N ASN A 575 -17.96 1.85 25.68
CA ASN A 575 -19.09 2.34 24.90
C ASN A 575 -19.34 1.48 23.65
N VAL A 576 -18.26 1.12 22.92
CA VAL A 576 -18.35 0.20 21.75
C VAL A 576 -18.86 -1.18 22.18
N LEU A 577 -18.33 -1.72 23.27
CA LEU A 577 -18.75 -3.03 23.79
C LEU A 577 -20.23 -3.01 24.20
N ALA A 578 -20.71 -1.96 24.87
CA ALA A 578 -22.11 -1.81 25.27
C ALA A 578 -23.05 -1.77 24.04
N GLU A 579 -22.65 -1.11 22.98
CA GLU A 579 -23.39 -1.12 21.70
C GLU A 579 -23.50 -2.54 21.13
N LEU A 580 -22.38 -3.26 21.03
CA LEU A 580 -22.36 -4.63 20.51
C LEU A 580 -23.15 -5.61 21.38
N GLN A 581 -23.13 -5.41 22.71
CA GLN A 581 -23.89 -6.22 23.68
C GLN A 581 -25.42 -6.15 23.51
N THR A 582 -25.92 -5.16 22.79
CA THR A 582 -27.35 -5.06 22.46
C THR A 582 -27.80 -6.13 21.46
N ARG A 583 -26.85 -6.77 20.74
CA ARG A 583 -27.13 -7.68 19.61
C ARG A 583 -26.49 -9.05 19.76
N ALA A 584 -25.41 -9.17 20.52
CA ALA A 584 -24.69 -10.42 20.75
C ALA A 584 -24.10 -10.47 22.16
N GLU A 585 -23.76 -11.64 22.65
CA GLU A 585 -23.06 -11.78 23.93
C GLU A 585 -21.57 -11.49 23.72
N ILE A 586 -21.08 -10.38 24.30
CA ILE A 586 -19.67 -9.98 24.24
C ILE A 586 -19.02 -10.24 25.60
N VAL A 587 -17.97 -11.07 25.62
CA VAL A 587 -17.23 -11.43 26.83
C VAL A 587 -15.78 -11.01 26.68
N VAL A 588 -15.25 -10.27 27.65
CA VAL A 588 -13.83 -9.89 27.68
C VAL A 588 -13.07 -10.82 28.62
N VAL A 589 -12.01 -11.46 28.10
CA VAL A 589 -11.09 -12.28 28.88
C VAL A 589 -9.74 -11.57 28.96
N ARG A 590 -9.38 -11.20 30.19
CA ARG A 590 -8.09 -10.54 30.45
C ARG A 590 -6.96 -11.54 30.56
N GLY A 591 -5.87 -11.29 29.84
CA GLY A 591 -4.64 -12.08 29.88
C GLY A 591 -3.75 -11.80 28.68
N ASP A 592 -2.47 -12.13 28.82
CA ASP A 592 -1.53 -12.15 27.70
C ASP A 592 -1.66 -13.51 27.00
N VAL A 593 -2.03 -13.50 25.73
CA VAL A 593 -2.25 -14.71 24.94
C VAL A 593 -0.97 -15.58 24.77
N ALA A 594 0.20 -14.98 24.97
CA ALA A 594 1.48 -15.71 24.98
C ALA A 594 1.70 -16.50 26.29
N SER A 595 0.97 -16.13 27.36
CA SER A 595 1.07 -16.81 28.64
C SER A 595 0.29 -18.13 28.68
N PRO A 596 0.84 -19.19 29.32
CA PRO A 596 0.14 -20.47 29.46
C PRO A 596 -1.24 -20.30 30.12
N GLY A 597 -2.25 -21.04 29.65
CA GLY A 597 -3.59 -21.08 30.19
C GLY A 597 -4.54 -19.99 29.71
N VAL A 598 -4.05 -18.93 29.05
CA VAL A 598 -4.89 -17.84 28.56
C VAL A 598 -5.64 -18.22 27.28
N ALA A 599 -4.98 -18.88 26.36
CA ALA A 599 -5.60 -19.38 25.13
C ALA A 599 -6.71 -20.40 25.44
N GLU A 600 -6.45 -21.35 26.33
CA GLU A 600 -7.41 -22.34 26.78
C GLU A 600 -8.63 -21.69 27.44
N LYS A 601 -8.40 -20.68 28.29
CA LYS A 601 -9.48 -19.91 28.92
C LYS A 601 -10.36 -19.18 27.92
N LEU A 602 -9.78 -18.61 26.86
CA LEU A 602 -10.52 -17.96 25.76
C LEU A 602 -11.44 -18.99 25.06
N ILE A 603 -10.91 -20.16 24.71
CA ILE A 603 -11.64 -21.22 24.04
C ILE A 603 -12.74 -21.80 24.94
N GLU A 604 -12.42 -22.07 26.22
CA GLU A 604 -13.39 -22.54 27.20
C GLU A 604 -14.53 -21.54 27.37
N THR A 605 -14.20 -20.25 27.50
CA THR A 605 -15.20 -19.19 27.60
C THR A 605 -16.11 -19.14 26.38
N ALA A 606 -15.57 -19.32 25.17
CA ALA A 606 -16.36 -19.35 23.93
C ALA A 606 -17.30 -20.56 23.82
N ARG A 607 -16.95 -21.67 24.46
CA ARG A 607 -17.75 -22.92 24.48
C ARG A 607 -18.80 -22.95 25.60
N GLN A 608 -18.75 -22.04 26.56
CA GLN A 608 -19.80 -21.91 27.58
C GLN A 608 -21.14 -21.51 26.94
N SER A 609 -22.25 -21.79 27.63
CA SER A 609 -23.61 -21.44 27.14
C SER A 609 -24.13 -22.23 25.94
N GLY A 610 -23.49 -23.33 25.56
CA GLY A 610 -23.96 -24.21 24.46
C GLY A 610 -23.70 -23.67 23.05
N GLY A 611 -22.98 -22.51 22.90
CA GLY A 611 -22.56 -22.00 21.62
C GLY A 611 -21.47 -22.87 20.97
N GLN A 612 -21.61 -23.18 19.67
CA GLN A 612 -20.56 -23.86 18.94
C GLN A 612 -19.48 -22.82 18.53
N LEU A 613 -18.24 -23.04 18.97
CA LEU A 613 -17.11 -22.26 18.48
C LEU A 613 -16.86 -22.60 17.01
N ARG A 614 -16.94 -21.60 16.12
CA ARG A 614 -16.81 -21.77 14.67
C ARG A 614 -15.65 -21.01 14.05
N GLY A 615 -15.15 -19.96 14.69
CA GLY A 615 -14.00 -19.23 14.16
C GLY A 615 -13.15 -18.59 15.24
N VAL A 616 -11.87 -18.42 14.90
CA VAL A 616 -10.87 -17.76 15.74
C VAL A 616 -10.10 -16.75 14.90
N VAL A 617 -9.98 -15.53 15.42
CA VAL A 617 -9.10 -14.48 14.84
C VAL A 617 -7.95 -14.23 15.80
N HIS A 618 -6.73 -14.46 15.32
CA HIS A 618 -5.53 -14.11 16.05
C HIS A 618 -4.98 -12.78 15.53
N ALA A 619 -5.32 -11.68 16.23
CA ALA A 619 -4.91 -10.31 15.87
C ALA A 619 -4.01 -9.64 16.93
N ALA A 620 -3.54 -10.40 17.92
CA ALA A 620 -2.64 -9.88 18.94
C ALA A 620 -1.27 -9.55 18.34
N ALA A 621 -0.79 -8.33 18.55
CA ALA A 621 0.50 -7.86 18.05
C ALA A 621 1.06 -6.74 18.92
N VAL A 622 2.39 -6.58 18.86
CA VAL A 622 3.15 -5.42 19.34
C VAL A 622 4.06 -4.99 18.19
N ILE A 623 4.08 -3.72 17.89
CA ILE A 623 4.96 -3.13 16.87
C ILE A 623 5.94 -2.21 17.59
N GLU A 624 7.22 -2.57 17.51
CA GLU A 624 8.32 -1.75 18.01
C GLU A 624 9.40 -1.71 16.92
N ASP A 625 9.54 -0.57 16.28
CA ASP A 625 10.45 -0.40 15.16
C ASP A 625 11.90 -0.31 15.63
N SER A 626 12.77 -1.09 14.99
CA SER A 626 14.22 -1.10 15.23
C SER A 626 14.92 -1.66 13.99
N LEU A 627 15.96 -0.97 13.52
CA LEU A 627 16.81 -1.49 12.45
C LEU A 627 17.54 -2.76 12.93
N VAL A 628 17.81 -3.69 12.02
CA VAL A 628 18.45 -4.98 12.34
C VAL A 628 19.74 -4.79 13.12
N PHE A 629 20.59 -3.85 12.73
CA PHE A 629 21.87 -3.62 13.41
C PHE A 629 21.73 -3.05 14.83
N SER A 630 20.62 -2.41 15.19
CA SER A 630 20.36 -1.81 16.51
C SER A 630 19.31 -2.57 17.34
N MET A 631 18.71 -3.61 16.80
CA MET A 631 17.68 -4.40 17.48
C MET A 631 18.24 -5.06 18.73
N SER A 632 17.54 -4.99 19.87
CA SER A 632 17.88 -5.70 21.09
C SER A 632 17.15 -7.04 21.19
N ARG A 633 17.68 -7.98 22.00
CA ARG A 633 17.01 -9.25 22.24
C ARG A 633 15.66 -9.04 22.93
N ASP A 634 15.57 -8.10 23.86
CA ASP A 634 14.32 -7.76 24.54
C ASP A 634 13.26 -7.19 23.56
N ASN A 635 13.69 -6.39 22.55
CA ASN A 635 12.79 -5.90 21.50
C ASN A 635 12.25 -7.07 20.68
N LEU A 636 13.14 -7.98 20.23
CA LEU A 636 12.74 -9.19 19.52
C LEU A 636 11.71 -10.01 20.30
N GLU A 637 11.95 -10.26 21.60
CA GLU A 637 11.07 -11.05 22.45
C GLU A 637 9.71 -10.38 22.67
N ARG A 638 9.66 -9.08 22.94
CA ARG A 638 8.39 -8.35 23.12
C ARG A 638 7.50 -8.34 21.87
N VAL A 639 8.11 -8.21 20.70
CA VAL A 639 7.39 -8.22 19.41
C VAL A 639 6.93 -9.64 19.05
N TRP A 640 7.77 -10.63 19.33
CA TRP A 640 7.52 -12.03 18.97
C TRP A 640 6.42 -12.69 19.82
N ALA A 641 6.40 -12.40 21.13
CA ALA A 641 5.52 -13.08 22.07
C ALA A 641 4.03 -13.00 21.69
N PRO A 642 3.39 -11.84 21.51
CA PRO A 642 1.96 -11.81 21.21
C PRO A 642 1.63 -12.43 19.85
N LYS A 643 2.51 -12.28 18.84
CA LYS A 643 2.21 -12.69 17.47
C LYS A 643 2.52 -14.15 17.20
N ALA A 644 3.73 -14.60 17.49
CA ALA A 644 4.16 -15.97 17.21
C ALA A 644 3.83 -16.93 18.37
N THR A 645 4.24 -16.61 19.60
CA THR A 645 3.94 -17.45 20.76
C THR A 645 2.44 -17.50 21.03
N GLY A 646 1.74 -16.35 20.94
CA GLY A 646 0.29 -16.31 21.07
C GLY A 646 -0.44 -17.14 20.02
N ALA A 647 0.02 -17.11 18.75
CA ALA A 647 -0.53 -17.95 17.69
C ALA A 647 -0.35 -19.45 17.96
N LEU A 648 0.83 -19.85 18.45
CA LEU A 648 1.10 -21.23 18.82
C LEU A 648 0.16 -21.69 19.94
N ARG A 649 0.00 -20.90 21.02
CA ARG A 649 -0.94 -21.22 22.10
C ARG A 649 -2.39 -21.32 21.62
N MET A 650 -2.81 -20.41 20.73
CA MET A 650 -4.13 -20.47 20.10
C MET A 650 -4.30 -21.70 19.19
N HIS A 651 -3.23 -22.10 18.47
CA HIS A 651 -3.24 -23.33 17.70
C HIS A 651 -3.46 -24.55 18.60
N GLU A 652 -2.67 -24.69 19.67
CA GLU A 652 -2.76 -25.79 20.63
C GLU A 652 -4.14 -25.88 21.28
N ALA A 653 -4.67 -24.75 21.76
CA ALA A 653 -6.00 -24.68 22.38
C ALA A 653 -7.16 -24.99 21.42
N THR A 654 -6.93 -24.94 20.11
CA THR A 654 -7.95 -25.17 19.07
C THR A 654 -7.72 -26.41 18.23
N ALA A 655 -6.72 -27.24 18.54
CA ALA A 655 -6.39 -28.44 17.76
C ALA A 655 -7.57 -29.44 17.64
N ASP A 656 -8.35 -29.58 18.70
CA ASP A 656 -9.51 -30.49 18.78
C ASP A 656 -10.85 -29.77 18.55
N CYS A 657 -10.85 -28.52 18.04
CA CYS A 657 -12.09 -27.77 17.81
C CYS A 657 -12.56 -27.91 16.36
N GLU A 658 -13.86 -28.13 16.16
CA GLU A 658 -14.51 -28.09 14.85
C GLU A 658 -14.73 -26.66 14.41
N LEU A 659 -13.70 -26.03 13.84
CA LEU A 659 -13.75 -24.67 13.32
C LEU A 659 -14.14 -24.67 11.84
N ASP A 660 -14.85 -23.62 11.41
CA ASP A 660 -15.03 -23.32 9.99
C ASP A 660 -13.76 -22.64 9.43
N TRP A 661 -13.12 -21.79 10.24
CA TRP A 661 -11.86 -21.15 9.92
C TRP A 661 -11.06 -20.74 11.18
N TRP A 662 -9.76 -20.67 11.03
CA TRP A 662 -8.81 -20.08 11.98
C TRP A 662 -8.03 -19.00 11.23
N LEU A 663 -8.18 -17.72 11.59
CA LEU A 663 -7.64 -16.60 10.85
C LEU A 663 -6.50 -15.93 11.61
N GLY A 664 -5.32 -15.89 10.98
CA GLY A 664 -4.17 -15.10 11.43
C GLY A 664 -4.17 -13.70 10.81
N PHE A 665 -4.06 -12.66 11.62
CA PHE A 665 -3.75 -11.30 11.15
C PHE A 665 -2.24 -11.15 11.08
N SER A 666 -1.67 -11.37 9.90
CA SER A 666 -0.27 -11.15 9.59
C SER A 666 -0.03 -9.71 9.13
N SER A 667 1.06 -9.46 8.46
CA SER A 667 1.45 -8.11 8.02
C SER A 667 2.05 -8.12 6.63
N ALA A 668 1.78 -7.07 5.87
CA ALA A 668 2.48 -6.78 4.63
C ALA A 668 4.00 -6.68 4.83
N ALA A 669 4.49 -6.45 6.05
CA ALA A 669 5.92 -6.43 6.37
C ALA A 669 6.59 -7.79 6.12
N SER A 670 5.90 -8.94 6.31
CA SER A 670 6.45 -10.27 6.00
C SER A 670 6.42 -10.57 4.50
N LEU A 671 5.51 -9.95 3.77
CA LEU A 671 5.32 -10.16 2.32
C LEU A 671 6.20 -9.22 1.49
N LEU A 672 6.19 -7.93 1.82
CA LEU A 672 6.84 -6.87 1.03
C LEU A 672 8.21 -6.45 1.60
N GLY A 673 8.47 -6.75 2.87
CA GLY A 673 9.55 -6.15 3.64
C GLY A 673 9.15 -4.76 4.19
N SER A 674 9.69 -4.41 5.34
CA SER A 674 9.51 -3.08 5.94
C SER A 674 10.76 -2.74 6.75
N PRO A 675 11.56 -1.77 6.30
CA PRO A 675 12.75 -1.36 7.06
C PRO A 675 12.39 -0.93 8.48
N GLY A 676 13.19 -1.36 9.46
CA GLY A 676 12.92 -1.12 10.87
C GLY A 676 11.97 -2.12 11.53
N GLN A 677 11.40 -3.06 10.79
CA GLN A 677 10.40 -4.01 11.31
C GLN A 677 10.84 -5.47 11.23
N ALA A 678 12.12 -5.76 11.30
CA ALA A 678 12.63 -7.13 11.14
C ALA A 678 12.03 -8.12 12.16
N ALA A 679 11.98 -7.77 13.45
CA ALA A 679 11.35 -8.60 14.47
C ALA A 679 9.87 -8.91 14.14
N TYR A 680 9.14 -7.89 13.68
CA TYR A 680 7.73 -8.01 13.35
C TYR A 680 7.48 -8.78 12.04
N ALA A 681 8.32 -8.57 11.03
CA ALA A 681 8.28 -9.30 9.76
C ALA A 681 8.58 -10.79 9.95
N CYS A 682 9.59 -11.13 10.77
CA CYS A 682 9.92 -12.52 11.10
C CYS A 682 8.79 -13.22 11.87
N ALA A 683 8.23 -12.56 12.90
CA ALA A 683 7.11 -13.11 13.67
C ALA A 683 5.85 -13.29 12.80
N SER A 684 5.62 -12.39 11.84
CA SER A 684 4.53 -12.48 10.87
C SER A 684 4.75 -13.63 9.88
N ALA A 685 5.97 -13.79 9.35
CA ALA A 685 6.31 -14.90 8.46
C ALA A 685 6.23 -16.27 9.18
N TRP A 686 6.55 -16.31 10.48
CA TRP A 686 6.32 -17.51 11.30
C TRP A 686 4.82 -17.84 11.41
N LEU A 687 3.96 -16.83 11.63
CA LEU A 687 2.51 -17.00 11.64
C LEU A 687 1.97 -17.49 10.28
N ASP A 688 2.49 -16.93 9.18
CA ASP A 688 2.14 -17.34 7.81
C ASP A 688 2.43 -18.83 7.61
N ALA A 689 3.58 -19.30 8.07
CA ALA A 689 3.98 -20.70 7.99
C ALA A 689 3.19 -21.62 8.91
N LEU A 690 2.84 -21.19 10.12
CA LEU A 690 1.94 -21.94 11.01
C LEU A 690 0.59 -22.22 10.34
N VAL A 691 0.05 -21.25 9.60
CA VAL A 691 -1.20 -21.43 8.84
C VAL A 691 -1.02 -22.48 7.74
N GLY A 692 0.07 -22.43 6.97
CA GLY A 692 0.40 -23.47 5.98
C GLY A 692 0.54 -24.86 6.63
N TRP A 693 1.25 -24.95 7.76
CA TRP A 693 1.41 -26.18 8.52
C TRP A 693 0.07 -26.74 9.04
N ARG A 694 -0.83 -25.86 9.54
CA ARG A 694 -2.20 -26.25 9.94
C ARG A 694 -2.98 -26.86 8.76
N ARG A 695 -2.93 -26.22 7.59
CA ARG A 695 -3.63 -26.71 6.38
C ARG A 695 -3.07 -28.05 5.91
N ALA A 696 -1.75 -28.22 5.88
CA ALA A 696 -1.10 -29.50 5.55
C ALA A 696 -1.45 -30.61 6.56
N SER A 697 -1.78 -30.25 7.82
CA SER A 697 -2.25 -31.15 8.86
C SER A 697 -3.78 -31.40 8.82
N GLY A 698 -4.50 -30.86 7.82
CA GLY A 698 -5.95 -30.99 7.66
C GLY A 698 -6.79 -30.10 8.58
N LEU A 699 -6.19 -29.11 9.22
CA LEU A 699 -6.87 -28.15 10.08
C LEU A 699 -7.24 -26.87 9.30
N PRO A 700 -8.47 -26.34 9.47
CA PRO A 700 -8.84 -25.09 8.78
C PRO A 700 -7.97 -23.94 9.27
N ALA A 701 -7.40 -23.18 8.33
CA ALA A 701 -6.64 -21.97 8.64
C ALA A 701 -6.52 -21.05 7.42
N ALA A 702 -6.45 -19.75 7.69
CA ALA A 702 -6.20 -18.69 6.72
C ALA A 702 -5.31 -17.62 7.35
N VAL A 703 -4.55 -16.90 6.55
CA VAL A 703 -3.78 -15.72 6.99
C VAL A 703 -3.89 -14.59 5.99
N ILE A 704 -4.05 -13.38 6.51
CA ILE A 704 -4.07 -12.16 5.71
C ILE A 704 -2.89 -11.28 6.13
N ASN A 705 -2.02 -10.92 5.16
CA ASN A 705 -0.89 -10.02 5.35
C ASN A 705 -1.36 -8.59 5.13
N TRP A 706 -1.82 -7.95 6.22
CA TRP A 706 -2.42 -6.62 6.17
C TRP A 706 -1.42 -5.49 5.98
N GLY A 707 -1.73 -4.58 5.06
CA GLY A 707 -1.17 -3.22 5.04
C GLY A 707 -1.73 -2.35 6.18
N PRO A 708 -1.30 -1.07 6.28
CA PRO A 708 -1.77 -0.16 7.32
C PRO A 708 -3.25 0.20 7.14
N TRP A 709 -4.00 0.32 8.26
CA TRP A 709 -5.40 0.74 8.28
C TRP A 709 -5.53 2.21 8.69
N SER A 710 -6.49 2.97 8.11
CA SER A 710 -6.58 4.43 8.28
C SER A 710 -7.18 4.89 9.60
N GLU A 711 -8.25 4.25 10.05
CA GLU A 711 -9.06 4.74 11.16
C GLU A 711 -8.70 4.07 12.48
N VAL A 712 -7.98 2.96 12.41
CA VAL A 712 -7.68 2.09 13.54
C VAL A 712 -6.26 1.55 13.46
N GLY A 713 -5.62 1.33 14.62
CA GLY A 713 -4.28 0.77 14.70
C GLY A 713 -3.16 1.83 14.80
N VAL A 714 -1.91 1.36 14.78
CA VAL A 714 -0.70 2.16 15.01
C VAL A 714 -0.29 3.01 13.80
N ALA A 715 -0.95 2.83 12.66
CA ALA A 715 -0.54 3.36 11.36
C ALA A 715 -0.87 4.84 11.11
N GLN A 716 -1.43 5.56 12.07
CA GLN A 716 -1.71 7.01 11.94
C GLN A 716 -0.46 7.87 11.69
N ALA A 717 0.74 7.35 12.01
CA ALA A 717 2.01 8.05 11.83
C ALA A 717 2.67 7.84 10.44
N LEU A 718 2.07 7.00 9.55
CA LEU A 718 2.67 6.63 8.26
C LEU A 718 2.26 7.55 7.09
N VAL A 719 2.02 8.82 7.35
CA VAL A 719 1.80 9.83 6.31
C VAL A 719 3.06 9.92 5.44
N GLY A 720 2.94 9.59 4.15
CA GLY A 720 4.08 9.60 3.20
C GLY A 720 4.71 8.23 2.93
N SER A 721 4.13 7.13 3.43
CA SER A 721 4.60 5.77 3.22
C SER A 721 4.36 5.29 1.76
N VAL A 722 5.10 4.25 1.38
CA VAL A 722 4.91 3.51 0.11
C VAL A 722 3.57 2.79 0.05
N LEU A 723 2.95 2.54 1.19
CA LEU A 723 1.62 1.97 1.31
C LEU A 723 0.64 3.06 1.76
N ASP A 724 -0.44 3.25 1.02
CA ASP A 724 -1.60 3.98 1.52
C ASP A 724 -2.36 3.13 2.55
N THR A 725 -3.11 3.80 3.40
CA THR A 725 -3.94 3.12 4.40
C THR A 725 -5.18 2.47 3.77
N ILE A 726 -5.56 1.30 4.30
CA ILE A 726 -6.79 0.59 3.96
C ILE A 726 -7.91 1.15 4.84
N SER A 727 -9.04 1.54 4.26
CA SER A 727 -10.22 1.95 5.05
C SER A 727 -10.87 0.74 5.73
N VAL A 728 -11.65 0.98 6.79
CA VAL A 728 -12.40 -0.09 7.48
C VAL A 728 -13.31 -0.84 6.51
N ALA A 729 -13.99 -0.14 5.61
CA ALA A 729 -14.87 -0.75 4.61
C ALA A 729 -14.12 -1.67 3.66
N GLU A 730 -12.96 -1.24 3.12
CA GLU A 730 -12.10 -2.05 2.24
C GLU A 730 -11.54 -3.27 2.97
N GLY A 731 -11.18 -3.12 4.25
CA GLY A 731 -10.68 -4.22 5.06
C GLY A 731 -11.75 -5.28 5.33
N ILE A 732 -12.99 -4.87 5.61
CA ILE A 732 -14.13 -5.79 5.79
C ILE A 732 -14.47 -6.50 4.47
N GLU A 733 -14.48 -5.78 3.34
CA GLU A 733 -14.68 -6.37 2.01
C GLU A 733 -13.65 -7.47 1.72
N ALA A 734 -12.36 -7.20 2.01
CA ALA A 734 -11.30 -8.16 1.83
C ALA A 734 -11.48 -9.37 2.77
N LEU A 735 -11.86 -9.14 4.02
CA LEU A 735 -12.09 -10.19 5.02
C LEU A 735 -13.18 -11.16 4.58
N ASP A 736 -14.35 -10.64 4.18
CA ASP A 736 -15.47 -11.43 3.67
C ASP A 736 -15.07 -12.22 2.42
N SER A 737 -14.46 -11.56 1.45
CA SER A 737 -14.13 -12.16 0.15
C SER A 737 -13.07 -13.25 0.25
N LEU A 738 -12.01 -13.01 1.04
CA LEU A 738 -10.89 -13.95 1.20
C LEU A 738 -11.29 -15.20 1.98
N LEU A 739 -12.09 -15.04 3.06
CA LEU A 739 -12.60 -16.16 3.84
C LEU A 739 -13.65 -16.97 3.04
N ALA A 740 -14.56 -16.30 2.31
CA ALA A 740 -15.55 -16.96 1.47
C ALA A 740 -14.91 -17.77 0.32
N ALA A 741 -13.77 -17.30 -0.21
CA ALA A 741 -12.99 -17.99 -1.24
C ALA A 741 -12.04 -19.06 -0.70
N ASP A 742 -12.03 -19.30 0.64
CA ASP A 742 -11.14 -20.25 1.33
C ASP A 742 -9.65 -20.07 1.00
N ARG A 743 -9.20 -18.79 0.90
CA ARG A 743 -7.81 -18.46 0.62
C ARG A 743 -6.92 -18.81 1.80
N ILE A 744 -5.75 -19.41 1.53
CA ILE A 744 -4.80 -19.82 2.60
C ILE A 744 -3.97 -18.64 3.06
N ARG A 745 -3.31 -17.94 2.11
CA ARG A 745 -2.48 -16.75 2.38
C ARG A 745 -2.69 -15.73 1.28
N THR A 746 -3.00 -14.49 1.65
CA THR A 746 -3.14 -13.39 0.70
C THR A 746 -2.75 -12.08 1.38
N GLY A 747 -1.95 -11.27 0.69
CA GLY A 747 -1.64 -9.90 1.11
C GLY A 747 -2.75 -8.94 0.73
N VAL A 748 -3.06 -7.99 1.60
CA VAL A 748 -3.99 -6.89 1.32
C VAL A 748 -3.30 -5.57 1.60
N ALA A 749 -2.95 -4.83 0.55
CA ALA A 749 -2.21 -3.58 0.67
C ALA A 749 -2.53 -2.60 -0.47
N ARG A 750 -2.54 -1.30 -0.18
CA ARG A 750 -2.66 -0.23 -1.17
C ARG A 750 -1.27 0.28 -1.52
N LEU A 751 -0.64 -0.34 -2.52
CA LEU A 751 0.72 -0.02 -2.93
C LEU A 751 0.75 1.30 -3.74
N ARG A 752 1.60 2.23 -3.31
CA ARG A 752 1.89 3.50 -3.99
C ARG A 752 3.02 3.29 -4.99
N ALA A 753 2.63 2.99 -6.20
CA ALA A 753 3.52 2.76 -7.31
C ALA A 753 4.52 3.90 -7.54
N ASP A 754 4.00 5.12 -7.59
CA ASP A 754 4.73 6.37 -7.79
C ASP A 754 5.77 6.63 -6.69
N ARG A 755 5.53 6.20 -5.46
CA ARG A 755 6.43 6.36 -4.32
C ARG A 755 7.37 5.17 -4.10
N ALA A 756 6.92 3.96 -4.43
CA ALA A 756 7.67 2.74 -4.14
C ALA A 756 9.05 2.75 -4.79
N LEU A 757 9.14 3.04 -6.08
CA LEU A 757 10.41 3.06 -6.82
C LEU A 757 11.29 4.26 -6.48
N VAL A 758 10.68 5.37 -6.04
CA VAL A 758 11.43 6.56 -5.57
C VAL A 758 12.01 6.33 -4.18
N ALA A 759 11.20 5.77 -3.27
CA ALA A 759 11.62 5.52 -1.89
C ALA A 759 12.55 4.30 -1.75
N PHE A 760 12.36 3.28 -2.60
CA PHE A 760 13.07 2.00 -2.56
C PHE A 760 13.51 1.58 -3.97
N PRO A 761 14.52 2.23 -4.53
CA PRO A 761 15.04 1.89 -5.86
C PRO A 761 15.58 0.46 -5.94
N GLU A 762 15.94 -0.15 -4.81
CA GLU A 762 16.41 -1.53 -4.67
C GLU A 762 15.38 -2.56 -5.17
N ILE A 763 14.08 -2.22 -5.15
CA ILE A 763 12.99 -3.08 -5.65
C ILE A 763 13.29 -3.54 -7.09
N ARG A 764 13.90 -2.68 -7.93
CA ARG A 764 14.27 -3.02 -9.31
C ARG A 764 15.33 -4.12 -9.40
N SER A 765 16.17 -4.27 -8.38
CA SER A 765 17.25 -5.27 -8.35
C SER A 765 16.82 -6.62 -7.75
N ILE A 766 15.61 -6.73 -7.20
CA ILE A 766 15.08 -7.93 -6.56
C ILE A 766 14.06 -8.58 -7.48
N SER A 767 14.34 -9.79 -7.94
CA SER A 767 13.46 -10.49 -8.89
C SER A 767 12.08 -10.81 -8.35
N TYR A 768 11.92 -10.86 -7.03
CA TYR A 768 10.63 -11.04 -6.37
C TYR A 768 9.59 -10.00 -6.79
N PHE A 769 9.99 -8.76 -7.00
CA PHE A 769 9.11 -7.65 -7.35
C PHE A 769 8.95 -7.41 -8.85
N THR A 770 9.48 -8.30 -9.72
CA THR A 770 9.52 -8.07 -11.17
C THR A 770 8.17 -7.67 -11.75
N GLN A 771 7.09 -8.41 -11.44
CA GLN A 771 5.76 -8.12 -11.97
C GLN A 771 5.22 -6.77 -11.47
N VAL A 772 5.41 -6.47 -10.20
CA VAL A 772 5.02 -5.18 -9.62
C VAL A 772 5.79 -4.03 -10.28
N VAL A 773 7.09 -4.19 -10.52
CA VAL A 773 7.91 -3.18 -11.21
C VAL A 773 7.43 -2.96 -12.65
N GLU A 774 7.08 -4.02 -13.39
CA GLU A 774 6.55 -3.93 -14.76
C GLU A 774 5.20 -3.19 -14.80
N GLU A 775 4.31 -3.46 -13.84
CA GLU A 775 3.06 -2.70 -13.68
C GLU A 775 3.33 -1.21 -13.42
N LEU A 776 4.35 -0.89 -12.61
CA LEU A 776 4.72 0.46 -12.23
C LEU A 776 5.36 1.24 -13.40
N ASP A 777 6.24 0.61 -14.16
CA ASP A 777 6.90 1.22 -15.32
C ASP A 777 5.89 1.51 -16.45
N SER A 778 4.81 0.72 -16.55
CA SER A 778 3.72 0.96 -17.51
C SER A 778 2.78 2.12 -17.11
N ALA A 779 2.78 2.55 -15.84
CA ALA A 779 1.84 3.53 -15.30
C ALA A 779 2.32 4.98 -15.30
N GLY A 780 3.60 5.29 -15.63
CA GLY A 780 4.05 6.67 -15.69
C GLY A 780 5.54 6.94 -15.67
N ASP A 781 5.89 8.03 -16.28
CA ASP A 781 7.23 8.58 -16.46
C ASP A 781 7.79 9.12 -15.13
N LEU A 782 8.81 8.49 -14.57
CA LEU A 782 9.50 8.91 -13.33
C LEU A 782 10.53 10.04 -13.58
N GLY A 783 10.20 11.01 -14.42
CA GLY A 783 11.05 12.20 -14.65
C GLY A 783 12.43 11.86 -15.23
N ASP A 784 12.88 12.65 -16.14
CA ASP A 784 14.08 12.45 -17.00
C ASP A 784 15.39 12.65 -16.20
N TRP A 785 15.69 11.75 -15.23
CA TRP A 785 16.99 11.70 -14.60
C TRP A 785 17.98 10.91 -15.46
N GLY A 786 18.90 11.61 -16.11
CA GLY A 786 19.88 11.00 -17.04
C GLY A 786 20.98 10.15 -16.39
N GLY A 787 20.90 9.91 -15.05
CA GLY A 787 21.90 9.16 -14.29
C GLY A 787 23.18 9.97 -14.00
N PRO A 788 24.16 9.36 -13.29
CA PRO A 788 25.41 10.04 -12.93
C PRO A 788 26.26 10.43 -14.16
N ASP A 789 26.13 9.71 -15.27
CA ASP A 789 26.88 10.02 -16.49
C ASP A 789 26.49 11.37 -17.08
N ALA A 790 25.23 11.79 -16.92
CA ALA A 790 24.76 13.10 -17.34
C ALA A 790 25.41 14.28 -16.59
N LEU A 791 26.03 14.04 -15.44
CA LEU A 791 26.72 15.06 -14.64
C LEU A 791 28.14 15.34 -15.16
N ALA A 792 28.74 14.38 -15.90
CA ALA A 792 30.14 14.47 -16.33
C ALA A 792 30.39 15.62 -17.32
N ASP A 793 29.38 15.99 -18.10
CA ASP A 793 29.45 17.04 -19.13
C ASP A 793 29.02 18.41 -18.64
N LEU A 794 28.55 18.53 -17.37
CA LEU A 794 28.08 19.79 -16.77
C LEU A 794 29.25 20.58 -16.14
N ASP A 795 29.12 21.90 -16.11
CA ASP A 795 30.04 22.71 -15.29
C ASP A 795 29.82 22.42 -13.77
N PRO A 796 30.84 22.67 -12.91
CA PRO A 796 30.72 22.34 -11.49
C PRO A 796 29.52 22.99 -10.77
N GLY A 797 29.07 24.16 -11.20
CA GLY A 797 27.91 24.84 -10.64
C GLY A 797 26.58 24.20 -11.06
N GLU A 798 26.49 23.78 -12.32
CA GLU A 798 25.32 23.08 -12.87
C GLU A 798 25.23 21.66 -12.31
N ALA A 799 26.35 20.93 -12.25
CA ALA A 799 26.42 19.62 -11.62
C ALA A 799 25.98 19.65 -10.16
N ARG A 800 26.47 20.64 -9.39
CA ARG A 800 26.06 20.86 -8.01
C ARG A 800 24.57 21.13 -7.89
N ARG A 801 24.00 21.97 -8.77
CA ARG A 801 22.56 22.26 -8.78
C ARG A 801 21.75 20.99 -9.03
N ALA A 802 22.10 20.20 -10.06
CA ALA A 802 21.43 18.96 -10.41
C ALA A 802 21.49 17.93 -9.26
N VAL A 803 22.64 17.76 -8.62
CA VAL A 803 22.79 16.88 -7.44
C VAL A 803 21.95 17.39 -6.27
N THR A 804 21.95 18.71 -6.01
CA THR A 804 21.17 19.31 -4.92
C THR A 804 19.66 19.13 -5.14
N GLU A 805 19.17 19.41 -6.34
CA GLU A 805 17.75 19.26 -6.70
C GLU A 805 17.30 17.80 -6.58
N ARG A 806 18.11 16.85 -7.08
CA ARG A 806 17.80 15.43 -6.97
C ARG A 806 17.78 14.94 -5.52
N MET A 807 18.79 15.35 -4.72
CA MET A 807 18.83 15.04 -3.29
C MET A 807 17.70 15.68 -2.50
N CYS A 808 17.36 16.94 -2.82
CA CYS A 808 16.19 17.61 -2.24
C CYS A 808 14.90 16.83 -2.49
N ALA A 809 14.67 16.39 -3.71
CA ALA A 809 13.51 15.56 -4.07
C ALA A 809 13.49 14.22 -3.32
N ARG A 810 14.66 13.55 -3.17
CA ARG A 810 14.79 12.32 -2.38
C ARG A 810 14.48 12.52 -0.90
N ILE A 811 15.06 13.55 -0.29
CA ILE A 811 14.84 13.86 1.12
C ILE A 811 13.38 14.25 1.36
N ALA A 812 12.80 15.07 0.48
CA ALA A 812 11.39 15.45 0.55
C ALA A 812 10.47 14.21 0.49
N ALA A 813 10.74 13.28 -0.44
CA ALA A 813 9.98 12.03 -0.57
C ALA A 813 10.10 11.14 0.67
N VAL A 814 11.30 11.03 1.26
CA VAL A 814 11.54 10.23 2.48
C VAL A 814 10.87 10.85 3.69
N MET A 815 10.86 12.18 3.79
CA MET A 815 10.27 12.93 4.91
C MET A 815 8.77 13.21 4.75
N GLY A 816 8.16 12.83 3.62
CA GLY A 816 6.75 13.04 3.35
C GLY A 816 6.37 14.49 3.01
N TYR A 817 7.33 15.33 2.64
CA TYR A 817 7.04 16.68 2.14
C TYR A 817 6.55 16.57 0.70
N THR A 818 5.25 16.74 0.50
CA THR A 818 4.59 16.59 -0.82
C THR A 818 4.34 17.94 -1.53
N ASP A 819 4.65 19.06 -0.91
CA ASP A 819 4.29 20.39 -1.41
C ASP A 819 5.42 20.99 -2.26
N GLN A 820 5.35 20.77 -3.58
CA GLN A 820 6.22 21.44 -4.56
C GLN A 820 5.78 22.88 -4.91
N SER A 821 4.76 23.41 -4.23
CA SER A 821 4.12 24.68 -4.60
C SER A 821 4.77 25.93 -4.01
N THR A 822 5.77 25.80 -3.15
CA THR A 822 6.49 26.95 -2.60
C THR A 822 7.77 27.25 -3.39
N VAL A 823 8.01 28.53 -3.67
CA VAL A 823 9.22 29.06 -4.33
C VAL A 823 10.50 28.77 -3.51
N GLU A 824 10.37 28.35 -2.26
CA GLU A 824 11.47 27.91 -1.41
C GLU A 824 11.68 26.39 -1.55
N PRO A 825 12.94 25.91 -1.56
CA PRO A 825 13.21 24.48 -1.64
C PRO A 825 12.53 23.74 -0.48
N ALA A 826 11.86 22.64 -0.76
CA ALA A 826 11.13 21.82 0.22
C ALA A 826 12.00 21.42 1.43
N VAL A 827 13.32 21.37 1.23
CA VAL A 827 14.32 21.10 2.26
C VAL A 827 15.30 22.28 2.32
N PRO A 828 15.41 23.00 3.48
CA PRO A 828 16.38 24.09 3.63
C PRO A 828 17.83 23.59 3.47
N LEU A 829 18.62 24.29 2.63
CA LEU A 829 19.96 23.87 2.23
C LEU A 829 20.95 23.70 3.40
N ASP A 830 20.92 24.58 4.37
CA ASP A 830 21.91 24.66 5.44
C ASP A 830 21.41 24.13 6.79
N LYS A 831 20.15 23.74 6.88
CA LYS A 831 19.57 23.23 8.12
C LYS A 831 19.95 21.77 8.32
N PRO A 832 20.43 21.37 9.52
CA PRO A 832 20.67 19.97 9.83
C PRO A 832 19.40 19.13 9.62
N LEU A 833 19.50 18.03 8.87
CA LEU A 833 18.35 17.16 8.56
C LEU A 833 17.71 16.57 9.81
N THR A 834 18.50 16.34 10.85
CA THR A 834 18.02 15.89 12.17
C THR A 834 17.09 16.91 12.86
N GLU A 835 17.21 18.23 12.52
CA GLU A 835 16.27 19.25 13.03
C GLU A 835 14.96 19.31 12.26
N LEU A 836 14.90 18.67 11.11
CA LEU A 836 13.69 18.51 10.33
C LEU A 836 12.88 17.27 10.74
N GLY A 837 13.35 16.52 11.76
CA GLY A 837 12.68 15.32 12.24
C GLY A 837 13.20 14.01 11.63
N LEU A 838 14.38 14.03 11.00
CA LEU A 838 14.99 12.85 10.39
C LEU A 838 15.39 11.83 11.47
N ASP A 839 14.91 10.61 11.33
CA ASP A 839 15.25 9.44 12.15
C ASP A 839 16.31 8.53 11.47
N SER A 840 16.71 7.47 12.17
CA SER A 840 17.72 6.53 11.66
C SER A 840 17.25 5.76 10.41
N LEU A 841 15.96 5.46 10.31
CA LEU A 841 15.37 4.77 9.16
C LEU A 841 15.35 5.67 7.93
N MET A 842 14.96 6.94 8.11
CA MET A 842 15.01 7.94 7.05
C MET A 842 16.43 8.17 6.55
N ALA A 843 17.44 8.16 7.45
CA ALA A 843 18.84 8.27 7.06
C ALA A 843 19.29 7.14 6.14
N VAL A 844 18.91 5.90 6.43
CA VAL A 844 19.18 4.74 5.56
C VAL A 844 18.49 4.87 4.21
N ARG A 845 17.22 5.31 4.17
CA ARG A 845 16.48 5.55 2.91
C ARG A 845 17.14 6.62 2.04
N ILE A 846 17.59 7.72 2.65
CA ILE A 846 18.30 8.80 1.92
C ILE A 846 19.60 8.27 1.34
N ARG A 847 20.39 7.51 2.12
CA ARG A 847 21.63 6.85 1.64
C ARG A 847 21.34 5.96 0.43
N ASN A 848 20.37 5.05 0.54
CA ASN A 848 20.03 4.10 -0.53
C ASN A 848 19.53 4.83 -1.77
N GLY A 849 18.72 5.89 -1.61
CA GLY A 849 18.27 6.73 -2.70
C GLY A 849 19.42 7.44 -3.42
N ALA A 850 20.37 8.00 -2.68
CA ALA A 850 21.57 8.62 -3.25
C ALA A 850 22.40 7.62 -4.06
N ARG A 851 22.59 6.40 -3.53
CA ARG A 851 23.29 5.33 -4.25
C ARG A 851 22.58 4.94 -5.56
N ALA A 852 21.26 4.83 -5.55
CA ALA A 852 20.51 4.49 -6.76
C ALA A 852 20.61 5.58 -7.84
N ASP A 853 20.62 6.86 -7.43
CA ASP A 853 20.69 7.98 -8.37
C ASP A 853 22.12 8.26 -8.86
N PHE A 854 23.13 8.10 -8.01
CA PHE A 854 24.48 8.56 -8.27
C PHE A 854 25.55 7.44 -8.29
N GLY A 855 25.19 6.20 -7.93
CA GLY A 855 26.15 5.10 -7.78
C GLY A 855 27.09 5.23 -6.57
N VAL A 856 26.99 6.34 -5.82
CA VAL A 856 27.75 6.64 -4.60
C VAL A 856 26.80 7.02 -3.47
N GLU A 857 27.24 6.94 -2.22
CA GLU A 857 26.35 7.16 -1.08
C GLU A 857 27.03 7.94 0.07
N PRO A 858 26.29 8.85 0.71
CA PRO A 858 26.78 9.50 1.91
C PRO A 858 26.78 8.50 3.09
N PRO A 859 27.81 8.50 3.98
CA PRO A 859 27.79 7.67 5.17
C PRO A 859 26.57 7.98 6.07
N VAL A 860 25.85 6.95 6.52
CA VAL A 860 24.71 7.13 7.45
C VAL A 860 25.11 7.90 8.70
N ALA A 861 26.31 7.67 9.20
CA ALA A 861 26.87 8.41 10.33
C ALA A 861 26.96 9.94 10.06
N LEU A 862 27.28 10.35 8.84
CA LEU A 862 27.32 11.77 8.46
C LEU A 862 25.91 12.39 8.53
N ILE A 863 24.92 11.68 8.02
CA ILE A 863 23.50 12.11 8.05
C ILE A 863 23.02 12.26 9.50
N LEU A 864 23.26 11.26 10.34
CA LEU A 864 22.84 11.24 11.74
C LEU A 864 23.60 12.22 12.63
N GLN A 865 24.82 12.60 12.25
CA GLN A 865 25.64 13.61 12.96
C GLN A 865 25.18 15.05 12.67
N GLY A 866 24.15 15.27 11.89
CA GLY A 866 23.57 16.60 11.63
C GLY A 866 24.06 17.25 10.35
N ALA A 867 24.38 16.46 9.33
CA ALA A 867 24.61 16.98 7.98
C ALA A 867 23.37 17.70 7.45
N SER A 868 23.59 18.79 6.70
CA SER A 868 22.59 19.49 5.92
C SER A 868 22.54 18.96 4.49
N LEU A 869 21.53 19.33 3.71
CA LEU A 869 21.47 19.02 2.28
C LEU A 869 22.74 19.52 1.56
N HIS A 870 23.24 20.69 1.93
CA HIS A 870 24.49 21.25 1.42
C HIS A 870 25.71 20.34 1.69
N ASP A 871 25.82 19.79 2.91
CA ASP A 871 26.93 18.88 3.27
C ASP A 871 26.83 17.54 2.52
N LEU A 872 25.62 17.02 2.34
CA LEU A 872 25.40 15.76 1.57
C LEU A 872 25.70 15.95 0.09
N THR A 873 25.29 17.08 -0.50
CA THR A 873 25.62 17.41 -1.89
C THR A 873 27.14 17.49 -2.07
N ALA A 874 27.85 18.15 -1.17
CA ALA A 874 29.30 18.27 -1.25
C ALA A 874 30.02 16.90 -1.08
N ASP A 875 29.51 16.03 -0.20
CA ASP A 875 30.06 14.68 -0.05
C ASP A 875 29.86 13.83 -1.30
N LEU A 876 28.69 13.90 -1.93
CA LEU A 876 28.38 13.19 -3.18
C LEU A 876 29.25 13.72 -4.35
N MET A 877 29.34 15.05 -4.52
CA MET A 877 30.21 15.67 -5.54
C MET A 877 31.64 15.16 -5.44
N ARG A 878 32.19 15.11 -4.22
CA ARG A 878 33.52 14.59 -3.95
C ARG A 878 33.66 13.08 -4.31
N GLN A 879 32.67 12.26 -3.94
CA GLN A 879 32.68 10.81 -4.25
C GLN A 879 32.56 10.55 -5.75
N LEU A 880 31.84 11.38 -6.47
CA LEU A 880 31.71 11.34 -7.93
C LEU A 880 32.96 11.86 -8.67
N GLY A 881 33.95 12.37 -7.93
CA GLY A 881 35.15 12.97 -8.53
C GLY A 881 34.88 14.34 -9.19
N LEU A 882 33.75 14.98 -8.88
CA LEU A 882 33.38 16.31 -9.34
C LEU A 882 33.87 17.36 -8.33
N ASN A 883 34.49 18.43 -8.82
CA ASN A 883 34.93 19.52 -7.96
C ASN A 883 33.72 20.36 -7.50
N ASP A 884 33.60 20.59 -6.20
CA ASP A 884 32.61 21.53 -5.67
C ASP A 884 33.05 22.97 -5.98
N PRO A 885 32.13 23.88 -6.37
CA PRO A 885 32.44 25.31 -6.55
C PRO A 885 33.03 25.96 -5.29
N ASP A 886 32.73 25.49 -4.08
CA ASP A 886 33.38 25.90 -2.84
C ASP A 886 34.60 24.99 -2.54
N PRO A 887 35.84 25.49 -2.69
CA PRO A 887 37.05 24.69 -2.49
C PRO A 887 37.17 24.08 -1.08
N ALA A 888 36.54 24.71 -0.07
CA ALA A 888 36.55 24.20 1.31
C ALA A 888 35.76 22.89 1.46
N LEU A 889 34.82 22.61 0.56
CA LEU A 889 33.97 21.43 0.60
C LEU A 889 34.54 20.23 -0.17
N ASN A 890 35.65 20.40 -0.88
CA ASN A 890 36.35 19.31 -1.54
C ASN A 890 37.14 18.41 -0.56
N ASN A 891 37.20 18.77 0.73
CA ASN A 891 37.86 18.00 1.77
C ASN A 891 36.84 17.26 2.67
N ALA A 892 36.92 15.90 2.73
CA ALA A 892 36.04 15.06 3.53
C ALA A 892 36.07 15.39 5.04
N ASP A 893 37.25 15.77 5.58
CA ASP A 893 37.38 16.11 6.99
C ASP A 893 36.68 17.42 7.32
N THR A 894 36.71 18.40 6.43
CA THR A 894 35.96 19.66 6.59
C THR A 894 34.45 19.42 6.66
N ILE A 895 33.90 18.56 5.81
CA ILE A 895 32.47 18.20 5.80
C ILE A 895 32.09 17.52 7.12
N ARG A 896 32.88 16.53 7.56
CA ARG A 896 32.66 15.80 8.82
C ARG A 896 32.78 16.70 10.04
N ASP A 897 33.77 17.60 10.07
CA ASP A 897 33.97 18.53 11.17
C ASP A 897 32.84 19.56 11.27
N ARG A 898 32.32 20.04 10.16
CA ARG A 898 31.11 20.90 10.14
C ARG A 898 29.90 20.20 10.74
N ALA A 899 29.64 18.93 10.34
CA ALA A 899 28.55 18.12 10.90
C ALA A 899 28.74 17.88 12.41
N ARG A 900 29.96 17.53 12.88
CA ARG A 900 30.30 17.34 14.29
C ARG A 900 30.16 18.63 15.12
N GLN A 901 30.61 19.77 14.61
CA GLN A 901 30.49 21.06 15.27
C GLN A 901 29.01 21.45 15.47
N ARG A 902 28.16 21.19 14.48
CA ARG A 902 26.71 21.40 14.59
C ARG A 902 26.10 20.49 15.64
N ALA A 903 26.47 19.23 15.68
CA ALA A 903 26.02 18.25 16.70
C ALA A 903 26.45 18.67 18.12
N ALA A 904 27.70 19.14 18.30
CA ALA A 904 28.23 19.60 19.58
C ALA A 904 27.52 20.90 20.06
N ALA A 905 27.27 21.84 19.16
CA ALA A 905 26.53 23.07 19.48
C ALA A 905 25.11 22.78 19.99
N ARG A 906 24.43 21.77 19.42
CA ARG A 906 23.11 21.30 19.87
C ARG A 906 23.16 20.73 21.27
N HIS A 907 24.15 19.84 21.55
CA HIS A 907 24.31 19.24 22.87
C HIS A 907 24.51 20.32 23.94
N GLY A 908 25.33 21.34 23.65
CA GLY A 908 25.54 22.50 24.51
C GLY A 908 24.30 23.38 24.71
N ALA A 909 23.46 23.53 23.67
CA ALA A 909 22.20 24.27 23.75
C ALA A 909 21.13 23.51 24.53
N ALA A 910 21.04 22.18 24.36
CA ALA A 910 20.12 21.31 25.10
C ALA A 910 20.45 21.25 26.60
N MET A 911 21.74 21.22 26.95
CA MET A 911 22.21 21.28 28.33
C MET A 911 21.88 22.62 29.03
N ARG A 912 21.90 23.73 28.28
CA ARG A 912 21.54 25.07 28.82
C ARG A 912 20.02 25.27 29.00
N ARG A 913 19.18 24.45 28.36
CA ARG A 913 17.72 24.50 28.47
C ARG A 913 17.15 23.58 29.55
N ARG A 914 17.95 22.73 30.22
CA ARG A 914 17.48 21.96 31.36
C ARG A 914 17.25 22.93 32.54
N PRO A 915 16.04 23.00 33.11
CA PRO A 915 15.80 23.79 34.31
C PRO A 915 16.72 23.28 35.43
N LYS A 916 17.34 24.23 36.16
CA LYS A 916 18.08 23.88 37.38
C LYS A 916 17.11 23.15 38.32
N PRO A 917 17.54 22.05 38.96
CA PRO A 917 16.72 21.44 39.99
C PRO A 917 16.53 22.48 41.10
N GLU A 918 15.25 22.77 41.42
CA GLU A 918 14.91 23.54 42.60
C GLU A 918 15.43 22.79 43.84
N VAL A 919 16.38 23.43 44.50
CA VAL A 919 16.81 23.03 45.85
C VAL A 919 15.66 23.32 46.77
N GLN A 920 14.87 22.33 47.13
CA GLN A 920 13.98 22.39 48.26
C GLN A 920 14.84 22.47 49.52
N GLY A 921 14.99 23.67 50.02
CA GLY A 921 15.56 23.96 51.34
C GLY A 921 14.38 24.12 52.31
N GLY A 922 14.42 23.39 53.42
CA GLY A 922 13.62 23.54 54.59
C GLY A 922 12.80 22.32 54.96
#